data_a80e227bcdd3d25fa3fb9ab63bfc9ce3
#
_entry.id   a80e227bcdd3d25fa3fb9ab63bfc9ce3
#
_cell.length_a   1.000
_cell.length_b   1.000
_cell.length_c   1.000
_cell.angle_alpha   90.00
_cell.angle_beta   90.00
_cell.angle_gamma   90.00
#
_symmetry.space_group_name_H-M   'P 1'
#
loop_
_entity.id
_entity.type
_entity.pdbx_description
1 polymer ?
#
loop_
_entity_poly.entity_id
_entity_poly.type
_entity_poly.pdbx_seq_one_letter_code
_entity_poly.pdbx_strand_id
1 'polypeptide(L)'
;MKMSNKNKFISGLLGVAMCPMMLPTAAFAADDGAASEDSSSPTELIQSSESEGTDTGARSGDTPAAQSESTGEAPNATTSKAANEVAAPVAETGGESTTAVAEVKGLSYPSLQAAIDAAPRNATVKLLTDTKENVTISANAITLDLNGHTLNGSTGERKPALAINAVRVTVQDSSEAQTGTIMREDTAENSGVSSHYVIDLQGKNGFLLFNSGTVKNNSGAGGTKGASLVRIGSDSNKKAHPVMTIAGGTFTQDNFVAIKVDFGTLHMKAGVINSKNSYAIENWLNANIKENAVVNGNVSTWTYDGGSNSNLNISGGTVNGNVESVTYDGAEGKTAKVSITGGTVNGTLNTVDYSTGTTSNDPTKATIEVTGGTFSTDPSRYLIEGSAATQNSDGTYGVEKAYLAQVGETGYYTMDEAFKAQTASGEAITLLRDYTTGSTFNSGSVARVVDLNGHTWTCTGTDANSAAFEINYPNASLTVKNGKIVSSQLIGLIPSAMSGTITYDNSSLTFENVEATTSAASGIETNGNNTNDAVTLKNSTLNVPNGFGIYFPSSGTLTIDNSTINAKTMGVQVCSGSLNVNPGSTITVSGDPVAKTEGDGAIQDGAAISIVNRPGYKGLDQVAITGGTFTAKDENAALKAYSWDSSSKRESPFDNADNKVTVSGGEFNGSLDLGNIEVSGGQFTDKEVAKHLKSGKAVLFNDGKYAVGNEDAVKGDATYSVTNTDGTTVVYFTDAQAANDYAKESGAQAPEVLKVTVTFDSNQGTAVDSQLVTVGDKVAKPADPTKKGYTFSGWFTDEDCTKAYDFDADVDGTQPEFTLYAGWKAAAPSTVQPGAGDNGNNSSANANVNVNTVNDNGDKASSEAKMATVKTGDNLALIGGAIALIAVAAAGVAAFALRRKKMN
;
A
#
# COMPACT_ATOMS: atom_id res chain seq x y z
N MET A 1 4.83 -41.31 -55.12
CA MET A 1 3.73 -41.59 -54.16
C MET A 1 3.81 -40.54 -53.05
N LYS A 2 2.75 -39.76 -52.97
CA LYS A 2 2.69 -38.59 -52.12
C LYS A 2 2.54 -38.97 -50.65
N MET A 3 3.37 -38.43 -49.78
CA MET A 3 3.13 -38.36 -48.35
C MET A 3 2.98 -36.91 -47.90
N SER A 4 1.81 -36.63 -47.34
CA SER A 4 1.47 -35.36 -46.74
C SER A 4 1.91 -35.35 -45.28
N ASN A 5 2.83 -34.44 -44.89
CA ASN A 5 3.16 -34.15 -43.49
C ASN A 5 2.27 -33.02 -43.01
N LYS A 6 1.42 -33.31 -42.05
CA LYS A 6 0.78 -32.32 -41.18
C LYS A 6 1.55 -32.31 -39.84
N ASN A 7 2.43 -31.36 -39.68
CA ASN A 7 3.05 -31.05 -38.40
C ASN A 7 2.01 -30.32 -37.51
N LYS A 8 1.60 -31.00 -36.45
CA LYS A 8 0.95 -30.38 -35.31
C LYS A 8 2.07 -29.82 -34.41
N PHE A 9 2.19 -28.54 -34.34
CA PHE A 9 2.91 -27.86 -33.27
C PHE A 9 2.10 -28.05 -31.97
N ILE A 10 2.68 -28.80 -31.05
CA ILE A 10 2.30 -28.77 -29.63
C ILE A 10 3.29 -27.84 -28.98
N SER A 11 2.88 -26.60 -28.76
CA SER A 11 3.55 -25.68 -27.83
C SER A 11 3.20 -26.14 -26.43
N GLY A 12 4.14 -26.80 -25.77
CA GLY A 12 4.09 -27.04 -24.34
C GLY A 12 4.33 -25.73 -23.60
N LEU A 13 3.29 -25.14 -23.09
CA LEU A 13 3.34 -24.04 -22.13
C LEU A 13 3.72 -24.67 -20.78
N LEU A 14 4.98 -24.56 -20.36
CA LEU A 14 5.31 -24.68 -18.94
C LEU A 14 5.01 -23.31 -18.31
N GLY A 15 3.78 -23.16 -17.87
CA GLY A 15 3.39 -22.03 -17.07
C GLY A 15 3.94 -22.21 -15.65
N VAL A 16 4.57 -21.20 -15.14
CA VAL A 16 4.62 -20.96 -13.70
C VAL A 16 3.16 -21.00 -13.23
N ALA A 17 2.79 -22.00 -12.45
CA ALA A 17 1.42 -22.17 -11.99
C ALA A 17 1.08 -21.08 -11.01
N MET A 18 0.50 -20.01 -11.50
CA MET A 18 -0.23 -19.06 -10.68
C MET A 18 -1.69 -19.45 -10.65
N CYS A 19 -2.18 -19.54 -9.45
CA CYS A 19 -3.57 -19.81 -9.15
C CYS A 19 -4.45 -18.67 -9.68
N PRO A 20 -5.35 -18.88 -10.65
CA PRO A 20 -6.38 -17.90 -10.93
C PRO A 20 -7.42 -17.98 -9.81
N MET A 21 -7.47 -16.99 -8.94
CA MET A 21 -8.61 -16.84 -8.05
C MET A 21 -9.84 -16.52 -8.89
N MET A 22 -10.71 -17.50 -9.09
CA MET A 22 -12.09 -17.25 -9.44
C MET A 22 -12.78 -16.66 -8.20
N LEU A 23 -13.13 -15.40 -8.28
CA LEU A 23 -14.10 -14.79 -7.37
C LEU A 23 -15.45 -15.51 -7.56
N PRO A 24 -16.14 -15.90 -6.49
CA PRO A 24 -17.49 -16.39 -6.60
C PRO A 24 -18.42 -15.23 -6.99
N THR A 25 -19.04 -15.33 -8.14
CA THR A 25 -20.20 -14.52 -8.52
C THR A 25 -21.35 -14.87 -7.57
N ALA A 26 -21.59 -14.03 -6.58
CA ALA A 26 -22.81 -14.09 -5.82
C ALA A 26 -23.96 -13.56 -6.69
N ALA A 27 -24.85 -14.47 -7.10
CA ALA A 27 -26.13 -14.11 -7.65
C ALA A 27 -26.99 -13.51 -6.55
N PHE A 28 -27.31 -12.22 -6.64
CA PHE A 28 -28.37 -11.62 -5.83
C PHE A 28 -29.68 -11.66 -6.61
N ALA A 29 -30.61 -12.38 -6.03
CA ALA A 29 -32.01 -12.33 -6.40
C ALA A 29 -32.58 -10.96 -6.05
N ALA A 30 -33.41 -10.44 -6.96
CA ALA A 30 -34.20 -9.25 -6.74
C ALA A 30 -35.24 -9.48 -5.65
N ASP A 31 -35.43 -8.54 -4.77
CA ASP A 31 -36.68 -8.34 -4.03
C ASP A 31 -37.04 -6.85 -3.98
N ASP A 32 -38.30 -6.57 -4.29
CA ASP A 32 -38.91 -5.27 -4.43
C ASP A 32 -39.15 -4.61 -3.07
N GLY A 33 -39.03 -3.26 -3.01
CA GLY A 33 -39.65 -2.56 -1.89
C GLY A 33 -39.18 -1.12 -1.60
N ALA A 34 -39.83 -0.17 -2.29
CA ALA A 34 -40.26 1.15 -1.81
C ALA A 34 -39.34 2.12 -1.06
N ALA A 35 -39.05 3.21 -1.74
CA ALA A 35 -39.12 4.64 -1.35
C ALA A 35 -38.61 5.12 0.02
N SER A 36 -37.64 6.01 0.01
CA SER A 36 -37.80 7.40 0.49
C SER A 36 -36.52 8.23 0.26
N GLU A 37 -36.75 9.44 -0.04
CA GLU A 37 -35.99 10.61 -0.44
C GLU A 37 -34.77 10.96 0.41
N ASP A 38 -33.94 11.71 -0.30
CA ASP A 38 -33.04 12.78 0.15
C ASP A 38 -31.56 12.43 0.35
N SER A 39 -30.80 12.69 -0.70
CA SER A 39 -29.49 13.32 -0.57
C SER A 39 -29.04 13.85 -1.94
N SER A 40 -28.96 15.15 -2.04
CA SER A 40 -28.42 15.89 -3.16
C SER A 40 -27.00 15.44 -3.50
N SER A 41 -26.85 14.82 -4.65
CA SER A 41 -25.56 14.55 -5.29
C SER A 41 -25.32 15.57 -6.42
N PRO A 42 -24.05 15.96 -6.65
CA PRO A 42 -23.71 16.97 -7.66
C PRO A 42 -23.73 16.48 -9.10
N THR A 43 -24.59 15.55 -9.44
CA THR A 43 -24.66 14.92 -10.76
C THR A 43 -25.38 15.75 -11.84
N GLU A 44 -25.98 16.88 -11.49
CA GLU A 44 -26.71 17.70 -12.43
C GLU A 44 -25.88 18.72 -13.23
N LEU A 45 -24.57 18.88 -12.93
CA LEU A 45 -23.73 19.86 -13.64
C LEU A 45 -23.23 19.43 -15.01
N ILE A 46 -23.47 18.20 -15.42
CA ILE A 46 -22.91 17.62 -16.64
C ILE A 46 -23.91 17.61 -17.81
N GLN A 47 -25.19 17.59 -17.54
CA GLN A 47 -26.20 17.56 -18.61
C GLN A 47 -26.49 18.90 -19.27
N SER A 48 -25.98 20.02 -18.78
CA SER A 48 -26.19 21.31 -19.36
C SER A 48 -25.15 21.77 -20.39
N SER A 49 -24.06 21.05 -20.58
CA SER A 49 -22.99 21.47 -21.48
C SER A 49 -23.11 20.97 -22.90
N GLU A 50 -24.03 20.07 -23.18
CA GLU A 50 -23.90 19.33 -24.39
C GLU A 50 -25.12 18.97 -25.14
N SER A 51 -25.98 19.87 -25.39
CA SER A 51 -26.79 19.74 -26.57
C SER A 51 -26.26 20.60 -27.70
N GLU A 52 -25.02 20.44 -28.05
CA GLU A 52 -24.67 20.73 -29.43
C GLU A 52 -25.35 19.67 -30.26
N GLY A 53 -26.38 20.12 -31.03
CA GLY A 53 -27.14 19.23 -31.86
C GLY A 53 -26.23 18.42 -32.76
N THR A 54 -26.03 17.22 -32.41
CA THR A 54 -25.59 16.21 -33.34
C THR A 54 -26.78 15.99 -34.26
N ASP A 55 -26.63 16.45 -35.47
CA ASP A 55 -27.44 15.99 -36.59
C ASP A 55 -27.25 14.47 -36.66
N THR A 56 -28.23 13.74 -36.11
CA THR A 56 -28.29 12.31 -36.18
C THR A 56 -28.72 11.92 -37.59
N GLY A 57 -27.76 11.87 -38.50
CA GLY A 57 -27.84 11.09 -39.68
C GLY A 57 -27.93 9.63 -39.34
N ALA A 58 -29.10 9.05 -39.49
CA ALA A 58 -29.37 7.65 -39.25
C ALA A 58 -28.35 6.74 -39.95
N ARG A 59 -27.69 5.91 -39.20
CA ARG A 59 -27.05 4.69 -39.73
C ARG A 59 -28.13 3.74 -40.22
N SER A 60 -28.24 3.59 -41.50
CA SER A 60 -28.65 2.33 -42.14
C SER A 60 -27.43 1.78 -42.87
N GLY A 61 -27.04 0.60 -42.54
CA GLY A 61 -25.97 -0.11 -43.23
C GLY A 61 -26.38 -0.43 -44.65
N ASP A 62 -25.40 -0.41 -45.53
CA ASP A 62 -25.22 -1.45 -46.55
C ASP A 62 -23.83 -1.34 -47.16
N THR A 63 -23.27 -2.47 -47.40
CA THR A 63 -21.93 -2.78 -47.92
C THR A 63 -21.92 -2.75 -49.45
N PRO A 64 -20.81 -2.84 -50.15
CA PRO A 64 -20.43 -2.10 -51.32
C PRO A 64 -20.72 -2.85 -52.66
N ALA A 65 -20.87 -2.10 -53.72
CA ALA A 65 -20.69 -2.70 -55.05
C ALA A 65 -19.87 -1.78 -55.97
N ALA A 66 -19.04 -2.45 -56.71
CA ALA A 66 -17.95 -2.01 -57.53
C ALA A 66 -18.28 -1.22 -58.78
N GLN A 67 -17.28 -0.48 -59.23
CA GLN A 67 -16.83 -0.22 -60.62
C GLN A 67 -17.80 0.40 -61.64
N SER A 68 -17.41 1.54 -62.21
CA SER A 68 -16.98 1.55 -63.63
C SER A 68 -16.37 2.91 -64.03
N GLU A 69 -15.24 2.79 -64.70
CA GLU A 69 -14.56 3.82 -65.45
C GLU A 69 -15.44 4.39 -66.53
N SER A 70 -15.34 5.70 -66.82
CA SER A 70 -15.30 6.14 -68.19
C SER A 70 -14.68 7.53 -68.35
N THR A 71 -13.69 7.53 -69.16
CA THR A 71 -12.98 8.61 -69.83
C THR A 71 -13.86 9.62 -70.53
N GLY A 72 -13.39 10.87 -70.56
CA GLY A 72 -13.95 11.86 -71.48
C GLY A 72 -13.55 13.29 -71.20
N GLU A 73 -12.37 13.66 -71.75
CA GLU A 73 -12.05 14.88 -72.47
C GLU A 73 -12.66 16.22 -72.09
N ALA A 74 -11.76 17.17 -71.84
CA ALA A 74 -11.98 18.58 -71.75
C ALA A 74 -12.41 19.18 -73.14
N PRO A 75 -13.07 20.31 -73.17
CA PRO A 75 -12.47 21.42 -73.84
C PRO A 75 -12.58 22.78 -73.15
N ASN A 76 -11.53 23.40 -73.34
CA ASN A 76 -11.01 24.75 -73.33
C ASN A 76 -12.02 25.94 -73.36
N ALA A 77 -11.71 26.96 -72.57
CA ALA A 77 -11.76 28.37 -72.69
C ALA A 77 -13.13 29.10 -72.83
N THR A 78 -13.39 29.99 -71.88
CA THR A 78 -13.28 31.42 -72.26
C THR A 78 -13.38 32.28 -70.98
N THR A 79 -12.45 33.17 -70.88
CA THR A 79 -12.35 34.31 -69.98
C THR A 79 -13.62 35.16 -70.00
N SER A 80 -14.19 35.44 -68.80
CA SER A 80 -14.84 36.70 -68.55
C SER A 80 -14.42 37.21 -67.17
N LYS A 81 -13.56 38.24 -67.19
CA LYS A 81 -13.34 39.14 -66.10
C LYS A 81 -14.69 39.84 -65.76
N ALA A 82 -15.30 39.45 -64.68
CA ALA A 82 -16.18 40.36 -63.95
C ALA A 82 -15.29 41.16 -62.99
N ALA A 83 -15.04 42.37 -63.28
CA ALA A 83 -14.47 43.37 -62.42
C ALA A 83 -15.45 43.59 -61.27
N ASN A 84 -15.02 43.22 -60.05
CA ASN A 84 -15.63 43.73 -58.82
C ASN A 84 -15.33 45.23 -58.81
N GLU A 85 -16.29 46.04 -59.16
CA GLU A 85 -16.32 47.46 -58.84
C GLU A 85 -16.28 47.60 -57.33
N VAL A 86 -15.13 48.01 -56.84
CA VAL A 86 -14.96 48.54 -55.49
C VAL A 86 -15.79 49.81 -55.47
N ALA A 87 -16.91 49.82 -54.75
CA ALA A 87 -17.68 51.02 -54.46
C ALA A 87 -16.72 52.09 -53.89
N ALA A 88 -16.51 53.16 -54.69
CA ALA A 88 -15.74 54.33 -54.27
C ALA A 88 -16.42 55.00 -53.06
N PRO A 89 -15.67 55.61 -52.17
CA PRO A 89 -16.22 56.36 -51.04
C PRO A 89 -17.15 57.49 -51.61
N VAL A 90 -18.41 57.47 -51.18
CA VAL A 90 -19.38 58.51 -51.51
C VAL A 90 -18.95 59.81 -50.86
N ALA A 91 -18.53 60.76 -51.64
CA ALA A 91 -18.37 62.16 -51.18
C ALA A 91 -19.75 62.70 -50.76
N GLU A 92 -19.86 63.25 -49.55
CA GLU A 92 -21.07 63.81 -48.96
C GLU A 92 -21.77 64.81 -49.95
N THR A 93 -22.93 64.41 -50.39
CA THR A 93 -23.96 65.38 -50.85
C THR A 93 -25.25 65.10 -50.06
N GLY A 94 -25.63 66.08 -49.24
CA GLY A 94 -26.63 66.14 -48.19
C GLY A 94 -27.89 65.24 -48.35
N GLY A 95 -28.06 64.40 -47.21
CA GLY A 95 -29.31 63.69 -46.97
C GLY A 95 -29.13 62.56 -46.00
N GLU A 96 -29.59 62.66 -44.74
CA GLU A 96 -29.64 61.77 -43.63
C GLU A 96 -28.25 61.33 -43.08
N SER A 97 -27.88 61.89 -41.99
CA SER A 97 -26.71 61.49 -41.19
C SER A 97 -26.86 60.06 -40.70
N THR A 98 -26.45 59.12 -41.52
CA THR A 98 -26.19 57.75 -40.98
C THR A 98 -25.02 57.85 -40.05
N THR A 99 -25.24 57.64 -38.75
CA THR A 99 -24.20 57.65 -37.71
C THR A 99 -23.12 56.64 -38.13
N ALA A 100 -21.87 57.11 -38.29
CA ALA A 100 -20.74 56.26 -38.63
C ALA A 100 -20.53 55.23 -37.52
N VAL A 101 -20.53 53.94 -37.90
CA VAL A 101 -20.37 52.81 -36.92
C VAL A 101 -18.90 52.49 -36.70
N ALA A 102 -18.11 52.47 -37.76
CA ALA A 102 -16.71 52.12 -37.68
C ALA A 102 -15.83 52.96 -38.61
N GLU A 103 -14.56 53.00 -38.38
CA GLU A 103 -13.54 53.72 -39.13
C GLU A 103 -12.40 52.84 -39.58
N VAL A 104 -11.88 53.02 -40.79
CA VAL A 104 -10.63 52.43 -41.30
C VAL A 104 -9.81 53.50 -41.97
N LYS A 105 -8.58 53.81 -41.50
CA LYS A 105 -7.69 54.82 -42.07
C LYS A 105 -8.37 56.19 -42.26
N GLY A 106 -9.20 56.61 -41.31
CA GLY A 106 -9.91 57.89 -41.36
C GLY A 106 -11.17 57.92 -42.31
N LEU A 107 -11.55 56.78 -42.87
CA LEU A 107 -12.81 56.67 -43.66
C LEU A 107 -13.84 55.98 -42.74
N SER A 108 -15.05 56.63 -42.71
CA SER A 108 -16.15 56.12 -41.86
C SER A 108 -17.07 55.21 -42.68
N TYR A 109 -17.60 54.19 -41.99
CA TYR A 109 -18.48 53.18 -42.58
C TYR A 109 -19.78 53.05 -41.76
N PRO A 110 -20.90 52.72 -42.44
CA PRO A 110 -22.20 52.63 -41.77
C PRO A 110 -22.44 51.35 -41.01
N SER A 111 -21.53 50.38 -41.12
CA SER A 111 -21.56 49.14 -40.37
C SER A 111 -20.14 48.63 -40.09
N LEU A 112 -19.98 47.83 -39.04
CA LEU A 112 -18.69 47.22 -38.73
C LEU A 112 -18.28 46.21 -39.83
N GLN A 113 -19.21 45.41 -40.36
CA GLN A 113 -18.91 44.48 -41.44
C GLN A 113 -18.39 45.20 -42.68
N ALA A 114 -19.04 46.34 -43.11
CA ALA A 114 -18.56 47.10 -44.24
C ALA A 114 -17.12 47.66 -44.02
N ALA A 115 -16.81 48.10 -42.81
CA ALA A 115 -15.47 48.55 -42.48
C ALA A 115 -14.44 47.39 -42.54
N ILE A 116 -14.80 46.17 -42.05
CA ILE A 116 -13.97 44.97 -42.10
C ILE A 116 -13.73 44.57 -43.59
N ASP A 117 -14.73 44.58 -44.41
CA ASP A 117 -14.65 44.19 -45.83
C ASP A 117 -13.78 45.16 -46.65
N ALA A 118 -13.83 46.45 -46.29
CA ALA A 118 -13.01 47.48 -46.90
C ALA A 118 -11.59 47.60 -46.35
N ALA A 119 -11.28 46.92 -45.19
CA ALA A 119 -10.03 47.05 -44.52
C ALA A 119 -8.86 46.42 -45.32
N PRO A 120 -7.84 47.19 -45.69
CA PRO A 120 -6.64 46.61 -46.28
C PRO A 120 -5.85 45.78 -45.22
N ARG A 121 -5.02 44.93 -45.70
CA ARG A 121 -4.21 44.05 -44.82
C ARG A 121 -3.45 44.87 -43.79
N ASN A 122 -3.44 44.40 -42.55
CA ASN A 122 -2.82 45.03 -41.35
C ASN A 122 -3.43 46.39 -40.96
N ALA A 123 -4.62 46.75 -41.49
CA ALA A 123 -5.32 47.94 -41.02
C ALA A 123 -5.98 47.72 -39.67
N THR A 124 -6.17 48.81 -38.96
CA THR A 124 -7.02 48.88 -37.78
C THR A 124 -8.43 49.28 -38.21
N VAL A 125 -9.40 48.47 -37.82
CA VAL A 125 -10.85 48.76 -37.90
C VAL A 125 -11.26 49.23 -36.51
N LYS A 126 -11.64 50.48 -36.36
CA LYS A 126 -11.97 51.08 -35.10
C LYS A 126 -13.46 51.31 -34.94
N LEU A 127 -14.07 50.84 -33.85
CA LEU A 127 -15.46 51.16 -33.54
C LEU A 127 -15.60 52.62 -33.12
N LEU A 128 -16.66 53.27 -33.57
CA LEU A 128 -16.99 54.65 -33.26
C LEU A 128 -18.25 54.77 -32.40
N THR A 129 -19.05 53.71 -32.36
CA THR A 129 -20.28 53.62 -31.55
C THR A 129 -20.63 52.19 -31.30
N ASP A 130 -21.49 51.93 -30.33
CA ASP A 130 -22.03 50.61 -30.06
C ASP A 130 -22.80 50.12 -31.29
N THR A 131 -22.63 48.84 -31.65
CA THR A 131 -23.30 48.23 -32.81
C THR A 131 -23.91 46.89 -32.48
N LYS A 132 -24.98 46.54 -33.18
CA LYS A 132 -25.66 45.26 -33.09
C LYS A 132 -25.53 44.51 -34.41
N GLU A 133 -24.45 43.74 -34.55
CA GLU A 133 -24.08 43.04 -35.78
C GLU A 133 -23.50 41.65 -35.47
N ASN A 134 -23.66 40.69 -36.42
CA ASN A 134 -22.86 39.48 -36.50
C ASN A 134 -21.79 39.69 -37.57
N VAL A 135 -20.56 39.81 -37.20
CA VAL A 135 -19.46 40.14 -38.13
C VAL A 135 -18.59 38.95 -38.43
N THR A 136 -18.08 38.85 -39.63
CA THR A 136 -17.18 37.81 -40.09
C THR A 136 -15.89 38.41 -40.66
N ILE A 137 -14.75 37.96 -40.15
CA ILE A 137 -13.44 38.34 -40.70
C ILE A 137 -12.90 37.14 -41.48
N SER A 138 -12.91 37.18 -42.82
CA SER A 138 -12.60 36.02 -43.66
C SER A 138 -11.28 36.11 -44.44
N ALA A 139 -10.80 37.29 -44.77
CA ALA A 139 -9.75 37.41 -45.79
C ALA A 139 -8.45 38.06 -45.32
N ASN A 140 -8.51 39.12 -44.54
CA ASN A 140 -7.33 39.96 -44.28
C ASN A 140 -6.86 39.89 -42.82
N ALA A 141 -5.55 40.02 -42.64
CA ALA A 141 -4.99 40.29 -41.32
C ALA A 141 -5.40 41.71 -40.90
N ILE A 142 -6.19 41.89 -39.86
CA ILE A 142 -6.64 43.17 -39.32
C ILE A 142 -6.52 43.24 -37.80
N THR A 143 -6.54 44.49 -37.29
CA THR A 143 -6.80 44.77 -35.88
C THR A 143 -8.22 45.32 -35.75
N LEU A 144 -9.04 44.65 -34.94
CA LEU A 144 -10.33 45.19 -34.49
C LEU A 144 -10.10 45.93 -33.16
N ASP A 145 -10.32 47.25 -33.21
CA ASP A 145 -10.22 48.12 -32.05
C ASP A 145 -11.62 48.48 -31.54
N LEU A 146 -11.97 47.98 -30.36
CA LEU A 146 -13.27 48.21 -29.75
C LEU A 146 -13.47 49.66 -29.30
N ASN A 147 -12.36 50.37 -29.00
CA ASN A 147 -12.38 51.80 -28.68
C ASN A 147 -13.44 52.19 -27.64
N GLY A 148 -13.65 51.33 -26.62
CA GLY A 148 -14.63 51.54 -25.56
C GLY A 148 -16.10 51.19 -25.92
N HIS A 149 -16.34 50.76 -27.12
CA HIS A 149 -17.70 50.46 -27.64
C HIS A 149 -18.03 48.96 -27.62
N THR A 150 -19.33 48.67 -27.77
CA THR A 150 -19.87 47.33 -27.72
C THR A 150 -20.21 46.80 -29.11
N LEU A 151 -19.69 45.60 -29.45
CA LEU A 151 -20.22 44.74 -30.49
C LEU A 151 -21.19 43.72 -29.86
N ASN A 152 -22.49 43.89 -30.11
CA ASN A 152 -23.54 42.98 -29.65
C ASN A 152 -24.01 42.08 -30.80
N GLY A 153 -23.71 40.78 -30.73
CA GLY A 153 -24.10 39.82 -31.76
C GLY A 153 -25.56 39.32 -31.71
N SER A 154 -26.41 39.88 -30.85
CA SER A 154 -27.78 39.42 -30.64
C SER A 154 -28.73 40.02 -31.70
N THR A 155 -28.53 39.65 -32.96
CA THR A 155 -29.33 40.14 -34.10
C THR A 155 -30.58 39.32 -34.34
N GLY A 156 -30.80 38.23 -33.63
CA GLY A 156 -31.83 37.22 -33.93
C GLY A 156 -31.34 36.11 -34.86
N GLU A 157 -30.14 36.22 -35.40
CA GLU A 157 -29.53 35.17 -36.21
C GLU A 157 -28.70 34.21 -35.36
N ARG A 158 -28.69 32.93 -35.80
CA ARG A 158 -27.85 31.89 -35.15
C ARG A 158 -26.41 31.97 -35.65
N LYS A 159 -25.73 33.10 -35.38
CA LYS A 159 -24.36 33.38 -35.79
C LYS A 159 -23.59 33.92 -34.60
N PRO A 160 -22.26 33.68 -34.50
CA PRO A 160 -21.44 34.32 -33.49
C PRO A 160 -21.47 35.86 -33.66
N ALA A 161 -21.20 36.57 -32.56
CA ALA A 161 -20.97 38.02 -32.64
C ALA A 161 -19.77 38.33 -33.53
N LEU A 162 -18.68 37.55 -33.37
CA LEU A 162 -17.44 37.64 -34.14
C LEU A 162 -17.01 36.26 -34.65
N ALA A 163 -17.17 36.01 -35.94
CA ALA A 163 -16.63 34.84 -36.62
C ALA A 163 -15.28 35.19 -37.27
N ILE A 164 -14.26 34.34 -37.02
CA ILE A 164 -12.91 34.55 -37.55
C ILE A 164 -12.50 33.33 -38.38
N ASN A 165 -12.47 33.53 -39.70
CA ASN A 165 -11.98 32.56 -40.67
C ASN A 165 -10.68 33.02 -41.34
N ALA A 166 -10.13 34.16 -40.93
CA ALA A 166 -8.90 34.77 -41.43
C ALA A 166 -7.64 34.16 -40.79
N VAL A 167 -6.51 34.36 -41.46
CA VAL A 167 -5.21 33.85 -41.00
C VAL A 167 -4.65 34.62 -39.82
N ARG A 168 -5.02 35.88 -39.58
CA ARG A 168 -4.55 36.68 -38.46
C ARG A 168 -5.49 37.82 -38.12
N VAL A 169 -5.93 37.86 -36.87
CA VAL A 169 -6.73 38.92 -36.29
C VAL A 169 -6.17 39.34 -34.94
N THR A 170 -6.14 40.62 -34.67
CA THR A 170 -5.92 41.18 -33.35
C THR A 170 -7.20 41.87 -32.87
N VAL A 171 -7.63 41.60 -31.65
CA VAL A 171 -8.70 42.34 -30.97
C VAL A 171 -8.07 43.10 -29.80
N GLN A 172 -8.39 44.38 -29.74
CA GLN A 172 -7.96 45.28 -28.65
C GLN A 172 -9.04 46.27 -28.29
N ASP A 173 -8.91 46.87 -27.15
CA ASP A 173 -9.64 48.07 -26.76
C ASP A 173 -8.62 49.19 -26.46
N SER A 174 -8.59 50.22 -27.32
CA SER A 174 -7.68 51.35 -27.15
C SER A 174 -8.22 52.45 -26.26
N SER A 175 -9.44 52.32 -25.75
CA SER A 175 -10.01 53.32 -24.83
C SER A 175 -9.29 53.31 -23.48
N GLU A 176 -9.15 54.48 -22.87
CA GLU A 176 -8.54 54.63 -21.55
C GLU A 176 -9.30 53.85 -20.47
N ALA A 177 -10.64 53.81 -20.57
CA ALA A 177 -11.49 53.11 -19.59
C ALA A 177 -11.60 51.61 -19.81
N GLN A 178 -11.05 51.05 -20.91
CA GLN A 178 -11.09 49.61 -21.26
C GLN A 178 -12.51 49.02 -21.21
N THR A 179 -13.51 49.76 -21.63
CA THR A 179 -14.94 49.38 -21.63
C THR A 179 -15.41 48.63 -22.85
N GLY A 180 -14.54 48.50 -23.87
CA GLY A 180 -14.83 47.83 -25.13
C GLY A 180 -15.29 46.38 -24.90
N THR A 181 -16.43 46.02 -25.48
CA THR A 181 -17.10 44.75 -25.20
C THR A 181 -17.55 44.05 -26.48
N ILE A 182 -17.31 42.72 -26.56
CA ILE A 182 -17.93 41.83 -27.53
C ILE A 182 -18.91 40.94 -26.75
N MET A 183 -20.16 40.93 -27.10
CA MET A 183 -21.16 40.21 -26.31
C MET A 183 -22.31 39.63 -27.14
N ARG A 184 -23.06 38.74 -26.51
CA ARG A 184 -24.41 38.35 -26.89
C ARG A 184 -25.33 38.43 -25.69
N GLU A 185 -26.58 38.72 -25.96
CA GLU A 185 -27.68 38.58 -25.00
C GLU A 185 -28.51 37.39 -25.45
N ASP A 186 -28.54 36.34 -24.64
CA ASP A 186 -29.32 35.16 -24.98
C ASP A 186 -30.79 35.39 -24.70
N THR A 187 -31.61 35.09 -25.69
CA THR A 187 -33.05 35.04 -25.56
C THR A 187 -33.54 33.60 -25.40
N ALA A 188 -34.80 33.41 -25.04
CA ALA A 188 -35.41 32.07 -24.90
C ALA A 188 -35.34 31.25 -26.22
N GLU A 189 -35.29 31.92 -27.37
CA GLU A 189 -35.23 31.30 -28.69
C GLU A 189 -33.84 30.76 -29.07
N ASN A 190 -32.81 31.15 -28.32
CA ASN A 190 -31.42 30.87 -28.63
C ASN A 190 -30.79 29.82 -27.68
N SER A 191 -31.61 29.09 -26.92
CA SER A 191 -31.11 28.12 -25.96
C SER A 191 -30.47 26.90 -26.61
N GLY A 192 -29.28 26.53 -26.14
CA GLY A 192 -28.64 25.23 -26.41
C GLY A 192 -28.11 25.03 -27.85
N VAL A 193 -27.77 26.05 -28.61
CA VAL A 193 -27.27 25.90 -29.98
C VAL A 193 -25.81 26.39 -30.09
N SER A 194 -24.94 25.58 -30.62
CA SER A 194 -23.50 25.84 -30.81
C SER A 194 -23.20 27.10 -31.65
N SER A 195 -24.11 27.53 -32.51
CA SER A 195 -23.97 28.73 -33.31
C SER A 195 -24.10 30.06 -32.54
N HIS A 196 -24.37 30.02 -31.25
CA HIS A 196 -24.49 31.20 -30.37
C HIS A 196 -23.23 31.62 -29.66
N TYR A 197 -22.06 31.11 -30.04
CA TYR A 197 -20.80 31.62 -29.53
C TYR A 197 -20.69 33.15 -29.70
N VAL A 198 -20.02 33.78 -28.74
CA VAL A 198 -19.67 35.22 -28.90
C VAL A 198 -18.52 35.33 -29.87
N ILE A 199 -17.47 34.54 -29.74
CA ILE A 199 -16.36 34.47 -30.69
C ILE A 199 -16.23 33.02 -31.19
N ASP A 200 -16.19 32.86 -32.54
CA ASP A 200 -15.96 31.57 -33.17
C ASP A 200 -14.74 31.62 -34.09
N LEU A 201 -13.66 30.92 -33.72
CA LEU A 201 -12.40 30.92 -34.45
C LEU A 201 -12.24 29.61 -35.22
N GLN A 202 -12.48 29.64 -36.56
CA GLN A 202 -12.52 28.44 -37.41
C GLN A 202 -11.52 28.42 -38.57
N GLY A 203 -10.84 29.53 -38.86
CA GLY A 203 -9.94 29.65 -40.00
C GLY A 203 -8.78 28.62 -39.99
N LYS A 204 -8.55 28.03 -41.19
CA LYS A 204 -7.34 27.17 -41.34
C LYS A 204 -6.07 27.98 -41.08
N ASN A 205 -5.28 27.56 -40.14
CA ASN A 205 -4.13 28.33 -39.61
C ASN A 205 -4.54 29.72 -39.10
N GLY A 206 -5.80 29.88 -38.71
CA GLY A 206 -6.34 31.12 -38.15
C GLY A 206 -5.62 31.46 -36.83
N PHE A 207 -5.36 32.75 -36.64
CA PHE A 207 -4.71 33.24 -35.44
C PHE A 207 -5.47 34.45 -34.90
N LEU A 208 -5.91 34.32 -33.64
CA LEU A 208 -6.51 35.42 -32.89
C LEU A 208 -5.60 35.85 -31.77
N LEU A 209 -5.16 37.09 -31.74
CA LEU A 209 -4.51 37.71 -30.57
C LEU A 209 -5.55 38.63 -29.89
N PHE A 210 -5.93 38.30 -28.66
CA PHE A 210 -6.81 39.11 -27.85
C PHE A 210 -6.00 39.87 -26.81
N ASN A 211 -5.85 41.17 -26.96
CA ASN A 211 -5.00 42.03 -26.12
C ASN A 211 -5.75 42.66 -24.96
N SER A 212 -6.97 43.16 -25.21
CA SER A 212 -7.77 43.89 -24.21
C SER A 212 -9.25 43.97 -24.62
N GLY A 213 -10.10 44.37 -23.68
CA GLY A 213 -11.53 44.41 -23.79
C GLY A 213 -12.23 43.29 -23.02
N THR A 214 -13.55 43.27 -23.12
CA THR A 214 -14.41 42.30 -22.44
C THR A 214 -15.14 41.40 -23.43
N VAL A 215 -15.19 40.10 -23.16
CA VAL A 215 -16.03 39.14 -23.87
C VAL A 215 -17.03 38.57 -22.88
N LYS A 216 -18.31 38.69 -23.11
CA LYS A 216 -19.33 38.20 -22.17
C LYS A 216 -20.59 37.71 -22.90
N ASN A 217 -21.30 36.82 -22.22
CA ASN A 217 -22.59 36.31 -22.63
C ASN A 217 -23.57 36.43 -21.46
N ASN A 218 -24.74 36.98 -21.70
CA ASN A 218 -25.83 37.08 -20.73
C ASN A 218 -26.66 35.81 -20.71
N SER A 219 -26.06 34.63 -20.55
CA SER A 219 -26.83 33.42 -20.43
C SER A 219 -27.67 33.46 -19.14
N GLY A 220 -28.97 33.19 -19.31
CA GLY A 220 -29.92 33.27 -18.20
C GLY A 220 -29.60 32.32 -17.05
N ALA A 221 -29.97 32.72 -15.84
CA ALA A 221 -29.93 31.85 -14.68
C ALA A 221 -30.74 30.58 -14.93
N GLY A 222 -30.12 29.41 -14.77
CA GLY A 222 -30.78 28.11 -14.88
C GLY A 222 -30.32 27.20 -16.02
N GLY A 223 -29.21 27.50 -16.69
CA GLY A 223 -28.43 26.51 -17.46
C GLY A 223 -29.03 26.01 -18.80
N THR A 224 -30.22 26.43 -19.17
CA THR A 224 -30.90 25.91 -20.39
C THR A 224 -30.84 26.84 -21.61
N LYS A 225 -30.22 28.00 -21.46
CA LYS A 225 -30.18 29.02 -22.51
C LYS A 225 -28.80 29.63 -22.66
N GLY A 226 -28.27 29.65 -23.87
CA GLY A 226 -26.96 30.18 -24.17
C GLY A 226 -26.02 29.17 -24.80
N ALA A 227 -24.78 29.56 -24.98
CA ALA A 227 -23.74 28.71 -25.52
C ALA A 227 -22.41 29.04 -24.87
N SER A 228 -21.39 28.24 -25.13
CA SER A 228 -20.00 28.54 -24.75
C SER A 228 -19.61 29.91 -25.32
N LEU A 229 -18.73 30.62 -24.57
CA LEU A 229 -18.40 32.00 -24.90
C LEU A 229 -17.51 32.10 -26.16
N VAL A 230 -16.41 31.30 -26.15
CA VAL A 230 -15.45 31.25 -27.25
C VAL A 230 -15.26 29.82 -27.70
N ARG A 231 -15.28 29.56 -29.00
CA ARG A 231 -14.88 28.30 -29.61
C ARG A 231 -13.62 28.45 -30.43
N ILE A 232 -12.68 27.51 -30.30
CA ILE A 232 -11.40 27.45 -31.01
C ILE A 232 -11.34 26.14 -31.80
N GLY A 233 -11.52 26.21 -33.09
CA GLY A 233 -11.68 25.07 -33.98
C GLY A 233 -13.01 24.36 -33.85
N SER A 234 -13.18 23.26 -34.56
CA SER A 234 -14.42 22.47 -34.55
C SER A 234 -14.16 21.05 -35.03
N ASP A 235 -14.91 20.10 -34.49
CA ASP A 235 -14.86 18.70 -34.91
C ASP A 235 -15.21 18.53 -36.41
N SER A 236 -16.09 19.34 -36.95
CA SER A 236 -16.40 19.33 -38.36
C SER A 236 -15.25 19.79 -39.27
N ASN A 237 -14.22 20.44 -38.72
CA ASN A 237 -13.06 20.93 -39.47
C ASN A 237 -11.73 20.61 -38.71
N LYS A 238 -11.50 19.36 -38.41
CA LYS A 238 -10.33 18.89 -37.67
C LYS A 238 -8.96 19.28 -38.25
N LYS A 239 -8.93 19.71 -39.53
CA LYS A 239 -7.68 20.10 -40.21
C LYS A 239 -7.37 21.61 -40.11
N ALA A 240 -8.23 22.40 -39.52
CA ALA A 240 -8.03 23.85 -39.45
C ALA A 240 -6.97 24.29 -38.46
N HIS A 241 -6.92 23.68 -37.27
CA HIS A 241 -5.98 23.95 -36.16
C HIS A 241 -5.76 25.45 -35.88
N PRO A 242 -6.80 26.26 -35.65
CA PRO A 242 -6.61 27.67 -35.33
C PRO A 242 -5.97 27.85 -33.96
N VAL A 243 -5.34 29.01 -33.76
CA VAL A 243 -4.64 29.37 -32.51
C VAL A 243 -5.20 30.66 -31.94
N MET A 244 -5.59 30.65 -30.69
CA MET A 244 -5.94 31.84 -29.92
C MET A 244 -4.89 32.13 -28.85
N THR A 245 -4.42 33.38 -28.80
CA THR A 245 -3.59 33.90 -27.73
C THR A 245 -4.36 34.98 -26.97
N ILE A 246 -4.57 34.77 -25.67
CA ILE A 246 -5.10 35.77 -24.76
C ILE A 246 -3.91 36.42 -24.04
N ALA A 247 -3.67 37.68 -24.37
CA ALA A 247 -2.60 38.49 -23.76
C ALA A 247 -3.18 39.51 -22.76
N GLY A 248 -4.51 39.62 -22.63
CA GLY A 248 -5.20 40.48 -21.68
C GLY A 248 -6.72 40.38 -21.85
N GLY A 249 -7.45 41.26 -21.19
CA GLY A 249 -8.91 41.32 -21.22
C GLY A 249 -9.62 40.36 -20.27
N THR A 250 -10.96 40.42 -20.31
CA THR A 250 -11.82 39.66 -19.41
C THR A 250 -12.85 38.84 -20.18
N PHE A 251 -12.99 37.58 -19.89
CA PHE A 251 -13.94 36.65 -20.45
C PHE A 251 -14.88 36.15 -19.34
N THR A 252 -16.19 36.37 -19.49
CA THR A 252 -17.16 36.00 -18.44
C THR A 252 -18.30 35.19 -19.01
N GLN A 253 -18.47 33.97 -18.52
CA GLN A 253 -19.58 33.07 -18.83
C GLN A 253 -19.87 32.20 -17.58
N ASP A 254 -21.06 32.39 -16.98
CA ASP A 254 -21.38 31.76 -15.71
C ASP A 254 -22.00 30.36 -15.83
N ASN A 255 -22.76 30.09 -16.93
CA ASN A 255 -23.61 28.89 -17.01
C ASN A 255 -23.16 27.87 -18.06
N PHE A 256 -22.27 28.27 -18.98
CA PHE A 256 -21.70 27.40 -20.03
C PHE A 256 -20.18 27.51 -20.02
N VAL A 257 -19.50 26.70 -20.83
CA VAL A 257 -18.04 26.76 -20.96
C VAL A 257 -17.61 28.16 -21.44
N ALA A 258 -16.66 28.78 -20.76
CA ALA A 258 -16.15 30.07 -21.20
C ALA A 258 -15.28 29.91 -22.45
N ILE A 259 -14.24 29.09 -22.42
CA ILE A 259 -13.35 28.83 -23.57
C ILE A 259 -13.40 27.34 -23.93
N LYS A 260 -13.97 27.01 -25.07
CA LYS A 260 -14.00 25.67 -25.62
C LYS A 260 -12.95 25.51 -26.72
N VAL A 261 -11.99 24.64 -26.51
CA VAL A 261 -10.91 24.29 -27.43
C VAL A 261 -11.22 22.94 -28.06
N ASP A 262 -11.95 22.93 -29.20
CA ASP A 262 -12.31 21.67 -29.87
C ASP A 262 -11.14 21.09 -30.67
N PHE A 263 -10.72 21.76 -31.75
CA PHE A 263 -9.62 21.35 -32.61
C PHE A 263 -8.68 22.52 -32.93
N GLY A 264 -8.15 23.14 -31.88
CA GLY A 264 -7.24 24.27 -31.98
C GLY A 264 -6.26 24.32 -30.83
N THR A 265 -5.64 25.48 -30.64
CA THR A 265 -4.72 25.72 -29.54
C THR A 265 -5.05 27.02 -28.83
N LEU A 266 -5.16 26.98 -27.51
CA LEU A 266 -5.26 28.16 -26.65
C LEU A 266 -3.89 28.42 -25.99
N HIS A 267 -3.43 29.68 -26.05
CA HIS A 267 -2.37 30.20 -25.22
C HIS A 267 -2.89 31.35 -24.35
N MET A 268 -3.11 31.09 -23.09
CA MET A 268 -3.49 32.12 -22.12
C MET A 268 -2.26 32.60 -21.38
N LYS A 269 -1.82 33.83 -21.67
CA LYS A 269 -0.64 34.46 -21.10
C LYS A 269 -0.96 35.45 -19.99
N ALA A 270 -2.07 36.16 -20.15
CA ALA A 270 -2.57 37.13 -19.19
C ALA A 270 -4.10 37.29 -19.38
N GLY A 271 -4.74 38.18 -18.63
CA GLY A 271 -6.18 38.38 -18.62
C GLY A 271 -6.91 37.47 -17.65
N VAL A 272 -8.23 37.57 -17.62
CA VAL A 272 -9.09 36.90 -16.64
C VAL A 272 -10.19 36.13 -17.34
N ILE A 273 -10.34 34.85 -17.00
CA ILE A 273 -11.51 34.04 -17.37
C ILE A 273 -12.35 33.82 -16.13
N ASN A 274 -13.64 34.16 -16.18
CA ASN A 274 -14.59 33.91 -15.09
C ASN A 274 -15.67 32.94 -15.57
N SER A 275 -15.77 31.81 -14.87
CA SER A 275 -16.85 30.82 -15.04
C SER A 275 -17.27 30.30 -13.67
N LYS A 276 -18.56 30.18 -13.41
CA LYS A 276 -19.09 29.84 -12.10
C LYS A 276 -19.69 28.42 -12.07
N ASN A 277 -20.54 28.10 -13.01
CA ASN A 277 -21.34 26.87 -12.98
C ASN A 277 -20.92 25.84 -14.06
N SER A 278 -19.84 26.12 -14.80
CA SER A 278 -19.32 25.26 -15.85
C SER A 278 -17.79 25.38 -15.92
N TYR A 279 -17.15 24.80 -16.93
CA TYR A 279 -15.72 24.94 -17.12
C TYR A 279 -15.31 26.32 -17.60
N ALA A 280 -14.28 26.90 -17.00
CA ALA A 280 -13.63 28.08 -17.52
C ALA A 280 -12.87 27.78 -18.82
N ILE A 281 -12.21 26.60 -18.87
CA ILE A 281 -11.56 26.07 -20.06
C ILE A 281 -11.90 24.60 -20.19
N GLU A 282 -12.54 24.23 -21.32
CA GLU A 282 -12.75 22.85 -21.73
C GLU A 282 -11.90 22.57 -22.98
N ASN A 283 -10.90 21.71 -22.82
CA ASN A 283 -9.90 21.50 -23.86
C ASN A 283 -9.98 20.08 -24.43
N TRP A 284 -10.13 19.94 -25.72
CA TRP A 284 -10.15 18.69 -26.48
C TRP A 284 -8.89 18.49 -27.35
N LEU A 285 -7.98 19.47 -27.39
CA LEU A 285 -6.70 19.32 -28.10
C LEU A 285 -5.52 19.94 -27.35
N ASN A 286 -5.30 21.27 -27.39
CA ASN A 286 -4.18 21.91 -26.73
C ASN A 286 -4.57 23.19 -26.01
N ALA A 287 -4.28 23.27 -24.70
CA ALA A 287 -4.42 24.50 -23.93
C ALA A 287 -3.17 24.75 -23.08
N ASN A 288 -2.76 26.03 -23.01
CA ASN A 288 -1.58 26.44 -22.25
C ASN A 288 -1.92 27.64 -21.38
N ILE A 289 -1.75 27.52 -20.08
CA ILE A 289 -1.90 28.60 -19.09
C ILE A 289 -0.52 28.98 -18.61
N LYS A 290 -0.20 30.28 -18.73
CA LYS A 290 1.15 30.80 -18.54
C LYS A 290 1.14 32.15 -17.84
N GLU A 291 2.31 32.59 -17.43
CA GLU A 291 2.61 33.96 -17.02
C GLU A 291 1.60 34.53 -15.99
N ASN A 292 0.86 35.59 -16.35
CA ASN A 292 -0.06 36.31 -15.48
C ASN A 292 -1.55 35.96 -15.75
N ALA A 293 -1.83 34.79 -16.32
CA ALA A 293 -3.19 34.32 -16.57
C ALA A 293 -3.94 34.09 -15.24
N VAL A 294 -5.20 34.50 -15.18
CA VAL A 294 -6.09 34.22 -14.06
C VAL A 294 -7.33 33.48 -14.56
N VAL A 295 -7.56 32.29 -14.06
CA VAL A 295 -8.71 31.48 -14.40
C VAL A 295 -9.55 31.23 -13.15
N ASN A 296 -10.71 31.86 -13.08
CA ASN A 296 -11.66 31.70 -11.99
C ASN A 296 -12.74 30.69 -12.43
N GLY A 297 -12.48 29.42 -12.18
CA GLY A 297 -13.35 28.30 -12.53
C GLY A 297 -12.53 27.03 -12.89
N ASN A 298 -13.23 25.95 -13.11
CA ASN A 298 -12.60 24.65 -13.39
C ASN A 298 -11.97 24.61 -14.79
N VAL A 299 -10.86 23.89 -14.90
CA VAL A 299 -10.15 23.68 -16.17
C VAL A 299 -10.02 22.19 -16.44
N SER A 300 -10.39 21.76 -17.62
CA SER A 300 -10.37 20.35 -17.97
C SER A 300 -9.74 20.08 -19.34
N THR A 301 -9.16 18.89 -19.49
CA THR A 301 -8.71 18.35 -20.77
C THR A 301 -9.33 16.99 -20.99
N TRP A 302 -9.85 16.74 -22.19
CA TRP A 302 -10.74 15.63 -22.49
C TRP A 302 -10.24 14.79 -23.67
N THR A 303 -10.48 13.48 -23.58
CA THR A 303 -10.34 12.57 -24.71
C THR A 303 -11.53 11.62 -24.80
N TYR A 304 -11.84 11.11 -26.00
CA TYR A 304 -12.95 10.20 -26.24
C TYR A 304 -12.62 9.22 -27.37
N ASP A 305 -13.43 8.18 -27.57
CA ASP A 305 -13.27 7.23 -28.67
C ASP A 305 -13.34 7.94 -30.03
N GLY A 306 -12.34 7.72 -30.89
CA GLY A 306 -12.19 8.41 -32.18
C GLY A 306 -11.72 9.87 -32.10
N GLY A 307 -11.48 10.40 -30.89
CA GLY A 307 -10.91 11.74 -30.67
C GLY A 307 -9.40 11.79 -30.89
N SER A 308 -8.79 12.86 -30.39
CA SER A 308 -7.34 13.07 -30.39
C SER A 308 -6.79 13.01 -28.97
N ASN A 309 -5.48 12.79 -28.81
CA ASN A 309 -4.82 13.10 -27.56
C ASN A 309 -4.98 14.58 -27.25
N SER A 310 -5.27 14.91 -26.02
CA SER A 310 -5.41 16.29 -25.55
C SER A 310 -4.36 16.64 -24.51
N ASN A 311 -3.91 17.89 -24.51
CA ASN A 311 -2.87 18.36 -23.60
C ASN A 311 -3.28 19.69 -22.97
N LEU A 312 -3.21 19.75 -21.65
CA LEU A 312 -3.33 20.98 -20.86
C LEU A 312 -2.01 21.22 -20.12
N ASN A 313 -1.35 22.32 -20.44
CA ASN A 313 -0.08 22.68 -19.82
C ASN A 313 -0.25 23.94 -18.95
N ILE A 314 0.09 23.85 -17.69
CA ILE A 314 0.10 24.96 -16.73
C ILE A 314 1.57 25.19 -16.33
N SER A 315 2.14 26.31 -16.80
CA SER A 315 3.51 26.69 -16.49
C SER A 315 3.63 28.04 -15.77
N GLY A 316 2.50 28.62 -15.42
CA GLY A 316 2.38 29.90 -14.71
C GLY A 316 0.92 30.27 -14.54
N GLY A 317 0.65 31.49 -14.05
CA GLY A 317 -0.70 31.98 -13.79
C GLY A 317 -1.36 31.37 -12.54
N THR A 318 -2.65 31.67 -12.39
CA THR A 318 -3.45 31.20 -11.24
C THR A 318 -4.74 30.57 -11.74
N VAL A 319 -5.02 29.36 -11.31
CA VAL A 319 -6.29 28.65 -11.51
C VAL A 319 -7.03 28.57 -10.17
N ASN A 320 -8.14 29.29 -10.05
CA ASN A 320 -9.02 29.29 -8.89
C ASN A 320 -10.17 28.32 -9.15
N GLY A 321 -9.87 27.04 -9.23
CA GLY A 321 -10.80 25.95 -9.53
C GLY A 321 -10.05 24.62 -9.67
N ASN A 322 -10.80 23.56 -9.93
CA ASN A 322 -10.25 22.22 -10.13
C ASN A 322 -9.55 22.11 -11.48
N VAL A 323 -8.53 21.26 -11.54
CA VAL A 323 -7.84 20.89 -12.78
C VAL A 323 -8.09 19.41 -13.03
N GLU A 324 -8.65 19.08 -14.18
CA GLU A 324 -9.17 17.76 -14.47
C GLU A 324 -8.62 17.17 -15.77
N SER A 325 -8.24 15.91 -15.70
CA SER A 325 -7.93 15.06 -16.84
C SER A 325 -9.06 14.07 -17.02
N VAL A 326 -9.75 14.09 -18.17
CA VAL A 326 -11.02 13.42 -18.35
C VAL A 326 -11.00 12.46 -19.52
N THR A 327 -11.40 11.22 -19.28
CA THR A 327 -11.68 10.22 -20.32
C THR A 327 -13.20 10.10 -20.50
N TYR A 328 -13.66 10.12 -21.74
CA TYR A 328 -15.05 9.97 -22.09
C TYR A 328 -15.23 8.81 -23.09
N ASP A 329 -16.29 8.01 -22.92
CA ASP A 329 -16.64 6.88 -23.80
C ASP A 329 -15.50 5.93 -24.17
N GLY A 330 -14.72 5.50 -23.16
CA GLY A 330 -13.79 4.39 -23.33
C GLY A 330 -12.63 4.61 -24.31
N ALA A 331 -12.18 5.83 -24.49
CA ALA A 331 -11.14 6.30 -25.43
C ALA A 331 -9.89 5.40 -25.58
N GLU A 332 -10.00 4.28 -26.26
CA GLU A 332 -8.86 3.35 -26.45
C GLU A 332 -7.71 4.01 -27.23
N GLY A 333 -6.49 3.87 -26.72
CA GLY A 333 -5.29 4.39 -27.35
C GLY A 333 -5.19 5.92 -27.42
N LYS A 334 -6.01 6.65 -26.63
CA LYS A 334 -5.96 8.11 -26.52
C LYS A 334 -5.74 8.52 -25.07
N THR A 335 -5.07 9.64 -24.90
CA THR A 335 -4.76 10.19 -23.59
C THR A 335 -5.21 11.63 -23.44
N ALA A 336 -5.77 11.96 -22.28
CA ALA A 336 -5.92 13.32 -21.81
C ALA A 336 -4.79 13.61 -20.82
N LYS A 337 -3.91 14.55 -21.14
CA LYS A 337 -2.73 14.84 -20.31
C LYS A 337 -2.77 16.23 -19.73
N VAL A 338 -2.58 16.34 -18.41
CA VAL A 338 -2.31 17.60 -17.72
C VAL A 338 -0.85 17.60 -17.30
N SER A 339 -0.12 18.67 -17.64
CA SER A 339 1.26 18.87 -17.20
C SER A 339 1.36 20.19 -16.44
N ILE A 340 1.72 20.14 -15.15
CA ILE A 340 1.87 21.34 -14.31
C ILE A 340 3.35 21.48 -13.93
N THR A 341 3.98 22.52 -14.47
CA THR A 341 5.40 22.84 -14.26
C THR A 341 5.61 24.13 -13.47
N GLY A 342 4.52 24.82 -13.13
CA GLY A 342 4.54 26.09 -12.39
C GLY A 342 3.14 26.67 -12.27
N GLY A 343 3.03 27.86 -11.67
CA GLY A 343 1.76 28.54 -11.42
C GLY A 343 1.14 28.14 -10.08
N THR A 344 -0.09 28.62 -9.85
CA THR A 344 -0.85 28.35 -8.62
C THR A 344 -2.18 27.68 -8.96
N VAL A 345 -2.50 26.58 -8.27
CA VAL A 345 -3.81 25.91 -8.39
C VAL A 345 -4.51 25.94 -7.02
N ASN A 346 -5.59 26.72 -6.94
CA ASN A 346 -6.44 26.87 -5.77
C ASN A 346 -7.69 25.99 -5.88
N GLY A 347 -7.46 24.67 -6.05
CA GLY A 347 -8.49 23.65 -6.21
C GLY A 347 -7.88 22.26 -6.14
N THR A 348 -8.63 21.25 -6.54
CA THR A 348 -8.20 19.86 -6.56
C THR A 348 -7.67 19.47 -7.94
N LEU A 349 -6.79 18.44 -7.95
CA LEU A 349 -6.37 17.75 -9.17
C LEU A 349 -7.15 16.44 -9.27
N ASN A 350 -7.85 16.21 -10.38
CA ASN A 350 -8.71 15.05 -10.55
C ASN A 350 -8.47 14.34 -11.88
N THR A 351 -8.42 13.00 -11.85
CA THR A 351 -8.58 12.17 -13.03
C THR A 351 -9.98 11.57 -13.01
N VAL A 352 -10.72 11.73 -14.10
CA VAL A 352 -12.14 11.37 -14.21
C VAL A 352 -12.37 10.47 -15.40
N ASP A 353 -13.10 9.39 -15.20
CA ASP A 353 -13.59 8.52 -16.27
C ASP A 353 -15.12 8.59 -16.30
N TYR A 354 -15.66 9.25 -17.32
CA TYR A 354 -17.11 9.40 -17.46
C TYR A 354 -17.83 8.13 -17.88
N SER A 355 -17.15 7.15 -18.46
CA SER A 355 -17.78 5.87 -18.81
C SER A 355 -18.25 5.09 -17.58
N THR A 356 -17.64 5.34 -16.43
CA THR A 356 -17.96 4.69 -15.15
C THR A 356 -18.50 5.66 -14.09
N GLY A 357 -18.45 6.97 -14.35
CA GLY A 357 -18.81 8.00 -13.36
C GLY A 357 -17.90 8.04 -12.13
N THR A 358 -16.75 7.39 -12.17
CA THR A 358 -15.81 7.28 -11.04
C THR A 358 -14.47 7.95 -11.36
N THR A 359 -13.75 8.34 -10.30
CA THR A 359 -12.36 8.80 -10.43
C THR A 359 -11.49 7.65 -10.91
N SER A 360 -10.92 7.75 -12.10
CA SER A 360 -10.02 6.76 -12.67
C SER A 360 -8.60 7.01 -12.23
N ASN A 361 -7.87 5.93 -11.90
CA ASN A 361 -6.42 5.95 -11.72
C ASN A 361 -5.69 5.33 -12.92
N ASP A 362 -6.38 5.11 -14.03
CA ASP A 362 -5.77 4.52 -15.22
C ASP A 362 -4.87 5.56 -15.92
N PRO A 363 -3.53 5.49 -15.77
CA PRO A 363 -2.61 6.46 -16.36
C PRO A 363 -2.52 6.35 -17.88
N THR A 364 -3.10 5.30 -18.48
CA THR A 364 -3.08 5.13 -19.94
C THR A 364 -4.13 5.96 -20.64
N LYS A 365 -5.18 6.40 -19.93
CA LYS A 365 -6.32 7.14 -20.47
C LYS A 365 -6.35 8.59 -20.00
N ALA A 366 -6.25 8.81 -18.70
CA ALA A 366 -6.27 10.15 -18.11
C ALA A 366 -5.07 10.30 -17.18
N THR A 367 -4.26 11.34 -17.35
CA THR A 367 -3.04 11.53 -16.57
C THR A 367 -2.80 12.98 -16.16
N ILE A 368 -2.33 13.16 -14.94
CA ILE A 368 -1.86 14.47 -14.44
C ILE A 368 -0.42 14.27 -13.95
N GLU A 369 0.48 15.13 -14.41
CA GLU A 369 1.90 15.14 -14.03
C GLU A 369 2.27 16.49 -13.43
N VAL A 370 2.85 16.47 -12.23
CA VAL A 370 3.25 17.70 -11.52
C VAL A 370 4.75 17.68 -11.29
N THR A 371 5.43 18.75 -11.72
CA THR A 371 6.87 18.97 -11.52
C THR A 371 7.21 20.29 -10.87
N GLY A 372 6.22 21.16 -10.65
CA GLY A 372 6.40 22.47 -10.07
C GLY A 372 5.06 23.15 -9.82
N GLY A 373 5.08 24.29 -9.12
CA GLY A 373 3.90 25.08 -8.82
C GLY A 373 3.53 25.09 -7.34
N THR A 374 2.46 25.83 -7.03
CA THR A 374 1.90 25.96 -5.67
C THR A 374 0.44 25.48 -5.69
N PHE A 375 0.05 24.71 -4.69
CA PHE A 375 -1.25 24.04 -4.63
C PHE A 375 -1.94 24.28 -3.30
N SER A 376 -3.24 24.52 -3.30
CA SER A 376 -4.04 24.59 -2.06
C SER A 376 -4.35 23.23 -1.46
N THR A 377 -4.20 22.14 -2.22
CA THR A 377 -4.38 20.76 -1.79
C THR A 377 -3.12 19.96 -2.07
N ASP A 378 -2.87 18.89 -1.30
CA ASP A 378 -1.67 18.05 -1.45
C ASP A 378 -1.62 17.40 -2.86
N PRO A 379 -0.61 17.75 -3.70
CA PRO A 379 -0.47 17.20 -5.05
C PRO A 379 0.35 15.90 -5.10
N SER A 380 0.75 15.32 -3.97
CA SER A 380 1.73 14.21 -3.88
C SER A 380 1.37 13.01 -4.76
N ARG A 381 0.07 12.76 -4.96
CA ARG A 381 -0.43 11.68 -5.82
C ARG A 381 -0.04 11.83 -7.29
N TYR A 382 0.21 13.05 -7.75
CA TYR A 382 0.43 13.40 -9.16
C TYR A 382 1.87 13.83 -9.45
N LEU A 383 2.76 13.74 -8.45
CA LEU A 383 4.16 14.04 -8.65
C LEU A 383 4.79 13.01 -9.58
N ILE A 384 5.57 13.47 -10.53
CA ILE A 384 6.45 12.57 -11.26
C ILE A 384 7.75 12.34 -10.47
N GLU A 385 8.42 11.26 -10.78
CA GLU A 385 9.73 10.95 -10.25
C GLU A 385 10.69 12.15 -10.42
N GLY A 386 11.45 12.47 -9.39
CA GLY A 386 12.31 13.67 -9.41
C GLY A 386 11.64 14.96 -8.95
N SER A 387 10.37 14.92 -8.49
CA SER A 387 9.68 16.06 -7.91
C SER A 387 9.25 15.78 -6.46
N ALA A 388 9.23 16.78 -5.62
CA ALA A 388 8.80 16.70 -4.23
C ALA A 388 7.82 17.83 -3.88
N ALA A 389 6.81 17.53 -3.07
CA ALA A 389 5.91 18.51 -2.49
C ALA A 389 6.31 18.82 -1.05
N THR A 390 6.32 20.08 -0.69
CA THR A 390 6.57 20.54 0.68
C THR A 390 5.44 21.45 1.11
N GLN A 391 4.85 21.20 2.27
CA GLN A 391 3.82 22.08 2.82
C GLN A 391 4.45 23.39 3.33
N ASN A 392 3.96 24.49 2.83
CA ASN A 392 4.36 25.84 3.23
C ASN A 392 3.72 26.26 4.56
N SER A 393 4.25 27.28 5.18
CA SER A 393 3.73 27.83 6.45
C SER A 393 2.31 28.40 6.36
N ASP A 394 1.82 28.72 5.17
CA ASP A 394 0.47 29.18 4.88
C ASP A 394 -0.53 28.04 4.58
N GLY A 395 -0.07 26.80 4.68
CA GLY A 395 -0.89 25.60 4.46
C GLY A 395 -0.96 25.14 2.99
N THR A 396 -0.39 25.89 2.05
CA THR A 396 -0.25 25.47 0.65
C THR A 396 0.90 24.49 0.48
N TYR A 397 1.00 23.88 -0.70
CA TYR A 397 2.07 22.94 -1.06
C TYR A 397 2.88 23.49 -2.23
N GLY A 398 4.18 23.69 -2.01
CA GLY A 398 5.14 24.02 -3.07
C GLY A 398 5.71 22.74 -3.68
N VAL A 399 5.81 22.66 -5.02
CA VAL A 399 6.45 21.53 -5.71
C VAL A 399 7.72 22.00 -6.41
N GLU A 400 8.80 21.25 -6.16
CA GLU A 400 10.10 21.52 -6.74
C GLU A 400 10.84 20.24 -7.15
N LYS A 401 11.91 20.35 -7.94
CA LYS A 401 12.80 19.25 -8.21
C LYS A 401 13.58 18.87 -6.96
N ALA A 402 13.61 17.61 -6.61
CA ALA A 402 14.38 17.09 -5.50
C ALA A 402 15.03 15.76 -5.88
N TYR A 403 16.24 15.49 -5.37
CA TYR A 403 16.86 14.19 -5.55
C TYR A 403 15.99 13.09 -4.93
N LEU A 404 15.80 12.01 -5.68
CA LEU A 404 15.09 10.82 -5.22
C LEU A 404 16.02 9.89 -4.45
N ALA A 405 17.21 9.70 -4.96
CA ALA A 405 18.19 8.79 -4.41
C ALA A 405 19.61 9.33 -4.59
N GLN A 406 20.56 8.73 -3.88
CA GLN A 406 22.00 8.98 -4.08
C GLN A 406 22.77 7.68 -4.20
N VAL A 407 23.87 7.72 -4.93
CA VAL A 407 24.91 6.68 -4.99
C VAL A 407 26.23 7.34 -4.59
N GLY A 408 26.83 6.88 -3.49
CA GLY A 408 27.90 7.63 -2.85
C GLY A 408 27.41 9.02 -2.40
N GLU A 409 28.12 10.08 -2.82
CA GLU A 409 27.73 11.48 -2.53
C GLU A 409 26.91 12.14 -3.65
N THR A 410 26.65 11.43 -4.76
CA THR A 410 25.98 12.01 -5.93
C THR A 410 24.48 11.74 -5.89
N GLY A 411 23.68 12.82 -5.91
CA GLY A 411 22.22 12.76 -5.94
C GLY A 411 21.67 12.58 -7.37
N TYR A 412 20.59 11.81 -7.48
CA TYR A 412 19.89 11.50 -8.74
C TYR A 412 18.40 11.82 -8.59
N TYR A 413 17.80 12.33 -9.65
CA TYR A 413 16.39 12.70 -9.64
C TYR A 413 15.48 11.49 -9.90
N THR A 414 15.99 10.45 -10.56
CA THR A 414 15.22 9.25 -10.89
C THR A 414 15.93 7.98 -10.41
N MET A 415 15.16 6.93 -10.17
CA MET A 415 15.70 5.62 -9.79
C MET A 415 16.49 5.00 -10.93
N ASP A 416 16.10 5.24 -12.18
CA ASP A 416 16.82 4.74 -13.36
C ASP A 416 18.23 5.35 -13.50
N GLU A 417 18.37 6.66 -13.18
CA GLU A 417 19.69 7.31 -13.14
C GLU A 417 20.55 6.74 -12.01
N ALA A 418 20.01 6.58 -10.81
CA ALA A 418 20.71 5.99 -9.67
C ALA A 418 21.12 4.53 -9.95
N PHE A 419 20.21 3.76 -10.57
CA PHE A 419 20.48 2.38 -10.99
C PHE A 419 21.65 2.28 -11.97
N LYS A 420 21.69 3.15 -12.98
CA LYS A 420 22.79 3.20 -13.95
C LYS A 420 24.10 3.65 -13.33
N ALA A 421 24.05 4.52 -12.33
CA ALA A 421 25.22 5.03 -11.63
C ALA A 421 25.85 3.99 -10.70
N GLN A 422 25.08 3.07 -10.15
CA GLN A 422 25.58 2.00 -9.30
C GLN A 422 26.29 0.91 -10.15
N THR A 423 27.53 1.14 -10.47
CA THR A 423 28.36 0.24 -11.31
C THR A 423 29.29 -0.65 -10.51
N ALA A 424 29.56 -0.31 -9.24
CA ALA A 424 30.46 -1.03 -8.35
C ALA A 424 29.69 -1.74 -7.24
N SER A 425 30.13 -2.95 -6.89
CA SER A 425 29.60 -3.67 -5.75
C SER A 425 29.97 -2.95 -4.44
N GLY A 426 28.99 -2.80 -3.55
CA GLY A 426 29.20 -2.22 -2.22
C GLY A 426 28.73 -0.78 -2.05
N GLU A 427 28.56 0.00 -3.11
CA GLU A 427 27.85 1.28 -3.03
C GLU A 427 26.34 1.03 -3.01
N ALA A 428 25.63 1.68 -2.14
CA ALA A 428 24.18 1.58 -2.07
C ALA A 428 23.48 2.65 -2.92
N ILE A 429 22.36 2.31 -3.52
CA ILE A 429 21.36 3.30 -3.91
C ILE A 429 20.59 3.65 -2.66
N THR A 430 20.83 4.82 -2.11
CA THR A 430 20.21 5.30 -0.86
C THR A 430 19.04 6.21 -1.19
N LEU A 431 17.83 5.88 -0.74
CA LEU A 431 16.67 6.75 -0.90
C LEU A 431 16.82 8.02 -0.05
N LEU A 432 16.39 9.14 -0.60
CA LEU A 432 16.36 10.44 0.06
C LEU A 432 14.93 10.88 0.40
N ARG A 433 13.93 10.12 -0.04
CA ARG A 433 12.50 10.31 0.22
C ARG A 433 11.72 9.06 -0.20
N ASP A 434 10.43 9.03 0.14
CA ASP A 434 9.53 7.98 -0.29
C ASP A 434 9.47 7.87 -1.81
N TYR A 435 9.39 6.64 -2.30
CA TYR A 435 9.35 6.33 -3.73
C TYR A 435 8.15 5.48 -4.08
N THR A 436 7.44 5.87 -5.14
CA THR A 436 6.31 5.11 -5.68
C THR A 436 6.57 4.77 -7.13
N THR A 437 6.40 3.51 -7.49
CA THR A 437 6.58 3.02 -8.86
C THR A 437 5.55 1.93 -9.20
N GLY A 438 5.17 1.85 -10.48
CA GLY A 438 4.44 0.71 -11.04
C GLY A 438 5.35 -0.38 -11.61
N SER A 439 6.67 -0.18 -11.55
CA SER A 439 7.66 -1.07 -12.17
C SER A 439 8.41 -1.89 -11.13
N THR A 440 8.82 -3.09 -11.52
CA THR A 440 9.71 -3.97 -10.77
C THR A 440 11.13 -3.41 -10.75
N PHE A 441 11.78 -3.43 -9.59
CA PHE A 441 13.22 -3.17 -9.49
C PHE A 441 14.00 -4.47 -9.75
N ASN A 442 14.70 -4.51 -10.88
CA ASN A 442 15.49 -5.68 -11.30
C ASN A 442 16.93 -5.58 -10.82
N SER A 443 17.53 -6.71 -10.41
CA SER A 443 18.89 -6.77 -9.88
C SER A 443 19.95 -6.30 -10.90
N GLY A 444 19.75 -6.58 -12.19
CA GLY A 444 20.83 -6.49 -13.16
C GLY A 444 21.94 -7.52 -12.89
N SER A 445 23.09 -7.36 -13.55
CA SER A 445 24.21 -8.32 -13.51
C SER A 445 25.27 -8.01 -12.43
N VAL A 446 25.07 -6.99 -11.62
CA VAL A 446 26.01 -6.61 -10.55
C VAL A 446 25.37 -6.84 -9.18
N ALA A 447 26.19 -6.99 -8.14
CA ALA A 447 25.71 -7.01 -6.78
C ALA A 447 25.13 -5.63 -6.41
N ARG A 448 23.85 -5.59 -6.04
CA ARG A 448 23.14 -4.33 -5.74
C ARG A 448 22.72 -4.24 -4.30
N VAL A 449 22.77 -3.01 -3.81
CA VAL A 449 22.24 -2.64 -2.49
C VAL A 449 21.29 -1.47 -2.67
N VAL A 450 20.06 -1.62 -2.21
CA VAL A 450 19.08 -0.54 -2.11
C VAL A 450 18.85 -0.25 -0.62
N ASP A 451 19.32 0.91 -0.17
CA ASP A 451 19.10 1.38 1.19
C ASP A 451 17.89 2.31 1.21
N LEU A 452 16.81 1.85 1.79
CA LEU A 452 15.58 2.64 1.92
C LEU A 452 15.74 3.82 2.89
N ASN A 453 16.77 3.82 3.73
CA ASN A 453 17.15 4.93 4.61
C ASN A 453 15.97 5.46 5.47
N GLY A 454 15.11 4.57 5.92
CA GLY A 454 13.91 4.87 6.69
C GLY A 454 12.69 5.27 5.85
N HIS A 455 12.84 5.40 4.53
CA HIS A 455 11.75 5.75 3.62
C HIS A 455 10.93 4.54 3.18
N THR A 456 9.79 4.85 2.54
CA THR A 456 8.86 3.85 2.02
C THR A 456 9.04 3.67 0.51
N TRP A 457 9.21 2.41 0.08
CA TRP A 457 9.10 2.00 -1.31
C TRP A 457 7.70 1.44 -1.56
N THR A 458 6.91 2.13 -2.40
CA THR A 458 5.56 1.69 -2.78
C THR A 458 5.57 1.16 -4.21
N CYS A 459 5.23 -0.11 -4.39
CA CYS A 459 5.04 -0.73 -5.71
C CYS A 459 3.55 -0.88 -6.01
N THR A 460 3.07 -0.22 -7.07
CA THR A 460 1.66 -0.22 -7.51
C THR A 460 1.42 -1.02 -8.78
N GLY A 461 2.38 -1.83 -9.19
CA GLY A 461 2.27 -2.71 -10.37
C GLY A 461 1.08 -3.67 -10.25
N THR A 462 0.49 -4.04 -11.38
CA THR A 462 -0.70 -4.91 -11.43
C THR A 462 -0.43 -6.32 -11.95
N ASP A 463 0.81 -6.60 -12.37
CA ASP A 463 1.20 -7.94 -12.82
C ASP A 463 1.39 -8.86 -11.60
N ALA A 464 0.49 -9.83 -11.46
CA ALA A 464 0.51 -10.78 -10.37
C ALA A 464 1.73 -11.73 -10.38
N ASN A 465 2.47 -11.77 -11.49
CA ASN A 465 3.65 -12.62 -11.68
C ASN A 465 4.98 -11.88 -11.44
N SER A 466 4.91 -10.62 -11.04
CA SER A 466 6.07 -9.76 -10.79
C SER A 466 6.19 -9.40 -9.32
N ALA A 467 7.36 -8.93 -8.93
CA ALA A 467 7.67 -8.49 -7.58
C ALA A 467 8.11 -7.03 -7.53
N ALA A 468 8.05 -6.42 -6.35
CA ALA A 468 8.68 -5.13 -6.13
C ALA A 468 10.20 -5.20 -6.38
N PHE A 469 10.83 -6.32 -5.99
CA PHE A 469 12.27 -6.59 -6.19
C PHE A 469 12.49 -7.97 -6.80
N GLU A 470 13.23 -8.02 -7.91
CA GLU A 470 13.39 -9.25 -8.68
C GLU A 470 14.85 -9.48 -9.08
N ILE A 471 15.28 -10.74 -9.00
CA ILE A 471 16.55 -11.19 -9.56
C ILE A 471 16.32 -11.59 -11.02
N ASN A 472 17.04 -10.96 -11.94
CA ASN A 472 16.89 -11.21 -13.36
C ASN A 472 18.19 -11.59 -14.07
N TYR A 473 19.23 -11.96 -13.29
CA TYR A 473 20.52 -12.45 -13.80
C TYR A 473 21.06 -13.57 -12.91
N PRO A 474 21.78 -14.55 -13.48
CA PRO A 474 22.51 -15.55 -12.70
C PRO A 474 23.71 -14.90 -11.96
N ASN A 475 24.04 -15.46 -10.82
CA ASN A 475 25.11 -14.93 -9.93
C ASN A 475 24.85 -13.49 -9.45
N ALA A 476 23.61 -13.02 -9.52
CA ALA A 476 23.23 -11.70 -9.07
C ALA A 476 22.92 -11.67 -7.56
N SER A 477 23.15 -10.53 -6.94
CA SER A 477 22.71 -10.31 -5.56
C SER A 477 22.00 -8.98 -5.44
N LEU A 478 20.90 -9.01 -4.66
CA LEU A 478 20.13 -7.81 -4.32
C LEU A 478 19.86 -7.78 -2.82
N THR A 479 20.33 -6.72 -2.18
CA THR A 479 20.04 -6.45 -0.78
C THR A 479 19.18 -5.21 -0.68
N VAL A 480 18.00 -5.34 -0.05
CA VAL A 480 17.11 -4.21 0.29
C VAL A 480 17.12 -4.04 1.78
N LYS A 481 17.37 -2.82 2.27
CA LYS A 481 17.54 -2.61 3.71
C LYS A 481 16.97 -1.30 4.23
N ASN A 482 16.75 -1.26 5.57
CA ASN A 482 16.50 -0.06 6.37
C ASN A 482 15.28 0.76 5.97
N GLY A 483 14.07 0.17 5.92
CA GLY A 483 12.87 0.96 5.65
C GLY A 483 11.62 0.14 5.44
N LYS A 484 10.68 0.69 4.70
CA LYS A 484 9.37 0.06 4.46
C LYS A 484 9.15 -0.27 3.00
N ILE A 485 8.46 -1.38 2.75
CA ILE A 485 7.99 -1.78 1.42
C ILE A 485 6.48 -2.00 1.51
N VAL A 486 5.74 -1.34 0.62
CA VAL A 486 4.31 -1.57 0.41
C VAL A 486 4.10 -1.96 -1.04
N SER A 487 3.53 -3.13 -1.29
CA SER A 487 3.42 -3.65 -2.66
C SER A 487 2.01 -4.18 -2.95
N SER A 488 1.55 -4.00 -4.19
CA SER A 488 0.42 -4.72 -4.77
C SER A 488 0.84 -6.01 -5.49
N GLN A 489 2.15 -6.22 -5.67
CA GLN A 489 2.79 -7.41 -6.24
C GLN A 489 3.55 -8.17 -5.14
N LEU A 490 4.23 -9.27 -5.47
CA LEU A 490 5.15 -9.94 -4.54
C LEU A 490 6.18 -8.94 -3.99
N ILE A 491 6.72 -9.20 -2.83
CA ILE A 491 7.83 -8.41 -2.29
C ILE A 491 9.14 -8.78 -2.98
N GLY A 492 9.39 -10.07 -3.16
CA GLY A 492 10.61 -10.57 -3.77
C GLY A 492 10.40 -11.79 -4.66
N LEU A 493 11.16 -11.87 -5.75
CA LEU A 493 11.09 -12.98 -6.70
C LEU A 493 12.48 -13.34 -7.25
N ILE A 494 12.80 -14.64 -7.23
CA ILE A 494 13.89 -15.22 -8.04
C ILE A 494 13.24 -16.16 -9.06
N PRO A 495 12.88 -15.69 -10.25
CA PRO A 495 12.19 -16.49 -11.26
C PRO A 495 13.15 -17.46 -11.97
N SER A 496 12.66 -18.22 -12.92
CA SER A 496 13.45 -18.85 -13.95
C SER A 496 13.03 -18.35 -15.33
N ALA A 497 13.91 -18.39 -16.31
CA ALA A 497 13.54 -18.01 -17.66
C ALA A 497 12.46 -18.95 -18.21
N MET A 498 11.44 -18.38 -18.83
CA MET A 498 10.30 -19.12 -19.43
C MET A 498 10.71 -20.20 -20.45
N SER A 499 11.90 -20.09 -21.04
CA SER A 499 12.40 -21.06 -22.02
C SER A 499 13.03 -22.32 -21.40
N GLY A 500 13.20 -22.36 -20.06
CA GLY A 500 13.92 -23.45 -19.38
C GLY A 500 15.41 -23.56 -19.72
N THR A 501 15.92 -22.64 -20.53
CA THR A 501 17.33 -22.64 -20.99
C THR A 501 18.22 -21.67 -20.21
N ILE A 502 17.64 -20.74 -19.45
CA ILE A 502 18.35 -19.81 -18.59
C ILE A 502 17.80 -19.95 -17.19
N THR A 503 18.66 -20.35 -16.25
CA THR A 503 18.40 -20.35 -14.81
C THR A 503 19.10 -19.13 -14.18
N TYR A 504 18.57 -18.63 -13.08
CA TYR A 504 19.19 -17.55 -12.33
C TYR A 504 19.97 -18.11 -11.14
N ASP A 505 20.77 -19.17 -11.40
CA ASP A 505 21.54 -19.89 -10.41
C ASP A 505 22.51 -19.00 -9.62
N ASN A 506 22.81 -19.41 -8.39
CA ASN A 506 23.73 -18.73 -7.46
C ASN A 506 23.31 -17.29 -7.14
N SER A 507 22.03 -17.00 -7.16
CA SER A 507 21.50 -15.67 -6.92
C SER A 507 21.11 -15.48 -5.47
N SER A 508 21.14 -14.22 -4.99
CA SER A 508 20.76 -13.93 -3.61
C SER A 508 19.85 -12.72 -3.50
N LEU A 509 18.80 -12.87 -2.69
CA LEU A 509 17.84 -11.82 -2.35
C LEU A 509 17.79 -11.66 -0.83
N THR A 510 18.18 -10.50 -0.33
CA THR A 510 18.26 -10.22 1.11
C THR A 510 17.38 -9.02 1.46
N PHE A 511 16.57 -9.18 2.50
CA PHE A 511 15.86 -8.09 3.18
C PHE A 511 16.40 -7.94 4.58
N GLU A 512 16.97 -6.78 4.92
CA GLU A 512 17.61 -6.49 6.21
C GLU A 512 17.03 -5.23 6.84
N ASN A 513 16.49 -5.32 8.06
CA ASN A 513 15.82 -4.21 8.75
C ASN A 513 14.67 -3.59 7.93
N VAL A 514 13.84 -4.44 7.32
CA VAL A 514 12.75 -4.04 6.43
C VAL A 514 11.39 -4.44 7.00
N GLU A 515 10.42 -3.53 6.97
CA GLU A 515 9.00 -3.84 7.17
C GLU A 515 8.31 -3.90 5.80
N ALA A 516 8.01 -5.11 5.33
CA ALA A 516 7.40 -5.33 4.03
C ALA A 516 5.95 -5.80 4.16
N THR A 517 5.04 -5.20 3.40
CA THR A 517 3.62 -5.59 3.34
C THR A 517 3.18 -5.67 1.89
N THR A 518 2.54 -6.78 1.53
CA THR A 518 1.95 -6.93 0.19
C THR A 518 0.46 -7.28 0.26
N SER A 519 -0.31 -6.76 -0.71
CA SER A 519 -1.69 -7.18 -0.95
C SER A 519 -1.81 -8.37 -1.92
N ALA A 520 -0.71 -8.83 -2.51
CA ALA A 520 -0.66 -10.02 -3.35
C ALA A 520 -0.97 -11.31 -2.57
N ALA A 521 -1.18 -12.39 -3.30
CA ALA A 521 -1.45 -13.72 -2.74
C ALA A 521 -0.18 -14.42 -2.22
N SER A 522 1.00 -13.85 -2.44
CA SER A 522 2.29 -14.38 -1.97
C SER A 522 3.27 -13.26 -1.62
N GLY A 523 4.19 -13.55 -0.71
CA GLY A 523 5.22 -12.62 -0.27
C GLY A 523 6.51 -12.74 -1.08
N ILE A 524 7.21 -13.86 -0.96
CA ILE A 524 8.48 -14.13 -1.65
C ILE A 524 8.41 -15.51 -2.30
N GLU A 525 8.88 -15.59 -3.55
CA GLU A 525 8.95 -16.85 -4.28
C GLU A 525 10.32 -17.06 -4.94
N THR A 526 10.71 -18.33 -5.06
CA THR A 526 11.82 -18.75 -5.89
C THR A 526 11.36 -19.81 -6.89
N ASN A 527 12.22 -20.22 -7.81
CA ASN A 527 11.88 -21.24 -8.82
C ASN A 527 12.68 -22.53 -8.64
N GLY A 528 12.03 -23.66 -8.70
CA GLY A 528 12.64 -24.98 -8.53
C GLY A 528 13.64 -25.39 -9.60
N ASN A 529 13.71 -24.68 -10.73
CA ASN A 529 14.72 -24.90 -11.76
C ASN A 529 16.09 -24.30 -11.39
N ASN A 530 16.11 -23.29 -10.53
CA ASN A 530 17.36 -22.63 -10.12
C ASN A 530 18.14 -23.49 -9.11
N THR A 531 19.46 -23.24 -9.03
CA THR A 531 20.36 -23.87 -8.07
C THR A 531 21.12 -22.85 -7.24
N ASN A 532 21.37 -23.17 -5.97
CA ASN A 532 22.14 -22.36 -5.02
C ASN A 532 21.59 -20.94 -4.80
N ASP A 533 20.28 -20.75 -4.92
CA ASP A 533 19.67 -19.46 -4.59
C ASP A 533 19.71 -19.23 -3.08
N ALA A 534 19.91 -18.00 -2.68
CA ALA A 534 19.83 -17.61 -1.29
C ALA A 534 18.72 -16.57 -1.07
N VAL A 535 17.81 -16.84 -0.14
CA VAL A 535 16.86 -15.84 0.34
C VAL A 535 17.11 -15.62 1.84
N THR A 536 17.28 -14.37 2.24
CA THR A 536 17.54 -14.02 3.62
C THR A 536 16.60 -12.94 4.11
N LEU A 537 15.86 -13.22 5.17
CA LEU A 537 15.20 -12.21 5.99
C LEU A 537 16.01 -12.03 7.26
N LYS A 538 16.44 -10.80 7.55
CA LYS A 538 17.21 -10.46 8.73
C LYS A 538 16.65 -9.23 9.42
N ASN A 539 16.28 -9.35 10.69
CA ASN A 539 15.66 -8.27 11.46
C ASN A 539 14.45 -7.64 10.71
N SER A 540 13.71 -8.43 9.98
CA SER A 540 12.70 -7.93 9.03
C SER A 540 11.32 -8.49 9.33
N THR A 541 10.29 -7.77 8.87
CA THR A 541 8.90 -8.21 8.96
C THR A 541 8.31 -8.33 7.56
N LEU A 542 7.70 -9.49 7.27
CA LEU A 542 6.97 -9.76 6.03
C LEU A 542 5.49 -10.00 6.36
N ASN A 543 4.62 -9.13 5.88
CA ASN A 543 3.17 -9.22 6.06
C ASN A 543 2.47 -9.57 4.74
N VAL A 544 1.76 -10.70 4.72
CA VAL A 544 1.01 -11.21 3.58
C VAL A 544 -0.43 -11.55 3.99
N PRO A 545 -1.28 -10.56 4.25
CA PRO A 545 -2.61 -10.75 4.81
C PRO A 545 -3.60 -11.49 3.90
N ASN A 546 -3.28 -11.69 2.63
CA ASN A 546 -4.17 -12.31 1.65
C ASN A 546 -3.73 -13.70 1.18
N GLY A 547 -2.52 -14.16 1.56
CA GLY A 547 -2.00 -15.43 1.06
C GLY A 547 -0.86 -16.01 1.89
N PHE A 548 0.16 -16.53 1.23
CA PHE A 548 1.28 -17.21 1.88
C PHE A 548 2.56 -16.36 1.93
N GLY A 549 3.41 -16.64 2.93
CA GLY A 549 4.63 -15.87 3.18
C GLY A 549 5.73 -16.15 2.18
N ILE A 550 6.36 -17.34 2.25
CA ILE A 550 7.51 -17.69 1.39
C ILE A 550 7.32 -19.09 0.79
N TYR A 551 7.49 -19.18 -0.53
CA TYR A 551 7.61 -20.45 -1.25
C TYR A 551 9.02 -20.62 -1.80
N PHE A 552 9.75 -21.64 -1.29
CA PHE A 552 11.15 -21.89 -1.59
C PHE A 552 11.35 -23.30 -2.19
N PRO A 553 11.15 -23.48 -3.49
CA PRO A 553 11.37 -24.75 -4.19
C PRO A 553 12.80 -24.91 -4.75
N SER A 554 13.65 -23.86 -4.75
CA SER A 554 15.00 -23.90 -5.33
C SER A 554 15.99 -24.65 -4.41
N SER A 555 17.04 -25.23 -4.99
CA SER A 555 18.09 -25.90 -4.21
C SER A 555 19.13 -24.88 -3.75
N GLY A 556 18.91 -24.21 -2.67
CA GLY A 556 19.81 -23.22 -2.10
C GLY A 556 19.52 -23.07 -0.62
N THR A 557 19.53 -21.86 -0.11
CA THR A 557 19.33 -21.63 1.33
C THR A 557 18.34 -20.53 1.58
N LEU A 558 17.29 -20.86 2.34
CA LEU A 558 16.39 -19.87 2.95
C LEU A 558 16.82 -19.65 4.41
N THR A 559 17.09 -18.41 4.78
CA THR A 559 17.44 -18.03 6.14
C THR A 559 16.44 -17.02 6.71
N ILE A 560 15.90 -17.34 7.88
CA ILE A 560 15.00 -16.45 8.65
C ILE A 560 15.72 -16.17 9.97
N ASP A 561 16.21 -14.95 10.12
CA ASP A 561 17.04 -14.52 11.23
C ASP A 561 16.41 -13.32 11.95
N ASN A 562 16.00 -13.51 13.19
CA ASN A 562 15.34 -12.49 14.01
C ASN A 562 14.25 -11.74 13.24
N SER A 563 13.42 -12.48 12.52
CA SER A 563 12.45 -11.90 11.56
C SER A 563 11.04 -12.42 11.79
N THR A 564 10.06 -11.62 11.40
CA THR A 564 8.64 -11.94 11.58
C THR A 564 7.97 -12.17 10.21
N ILE A 565 7.24 -13.26 10.07
CA ILE A 565 6.40 -13.54 8.89
C ILE A 565 4.96 -13.70 9.37
N ASN A 566 4.07 -12.81 8.88
CA ASN A 566 2.64 -12.87 9.12
C ASN A 566 1.92 -13.20 7.81
N ALA A 567 1.37 -14.39 7.70
CA ALA A 567 0.69 -14.87 6.52
C ALA A 567 -0.75 -15.30 6.83
N LYS A 568 -1.54 -15.49 5.78
CA LYS A 568 -2.92 -15.97 5.95
C LYS A 568 -3.03 -17.49 5.80
N THR A 569 -2.42 -18.07 4.77
CA THR A 569 -2.74 -19.44 4.35
C THR A 569 -1.59 -20.44 4.48
N MET A 570 -0.35 -19.98 4.60
CA MET A 570 0.85 -20.76 4.85
C MET A 570 2.00 -19.79 5.14
N GLY A 571 2.82 -20.08 6.16
CA GLY A 571 3.94 -19.20 6.52
C GLY A 571 5.13 -19.38 5.58
N VAL A 572 5.82 -20.47 5.71
CA VAL A 572 7.01 -20.82 4.92
C VAL A 572 6.87 -22.25 4.40
N GLN A 573 7.08 -22.45 3.10
CA GLN A 573 7.18 -23.78 2.50
C GLN A 573 8.53 -23.96 1.83
N VAL A 574 9.26 -25.00 2.23
CA VAL A 574 10.52 -25.42 1.62
C VAL A 574 10.34 -26.76 0.93
N CYS A 575 10.75 -26.86 -0.36
CA CYS A 575 10.63 -28.08 -1.15
C CYS A 575 11.98 -28.64 -1.60
N SER A 576 13.04 -27.85 -1.55
CA SER A 576 14.41 -28.21 -1.91
C SER A 576 15.40 -27.37 -1.12
N GLY A 577 16.69 -27.80 -1.12
CA GLY A 577 17.77 -27.05 -0.48
C GLY A 577 17.65 -27.02 1.04
N SER A 578 18.05 -25.91 1.62
CA SER A 578 18.22 -25.73 3.07
C SER A 578 17.27 -24.64 3.63
N LEU A 579 16.81 -24.87 4.85
CA LEU A 579 16.10 -23.86 5.66
C LEU A 579 16.81 -23.70 7.00
N ASN A 580 17.14 -22.46 7.36
CA ASN A 580 17.64 -22.08 8.67
C ASN A 580 16.65 -21.13 9.34
N VAL A 581 16.06 -21.52 10.48
CA VAL A 581 15.24 -20.65 11.30
C VAL A 581 15.96 -20.42 12.62
N ASN A 582 16.40 -19.18 12.83
CA ASN A 582 17.18 -18.77 13.96
C ASN A 582 16.30 -18.27 15.13
N PRO A 583 16.81 -18.30 16.38
CA PRO A 583 16.13 -17.71 17.52
C PRO A 583 15.72 -16.24 17.28
N GLY A 584 14.60 -15.82 17.88
CA GLY A 584 14.02 -14.48 17.69
C GLY A 584 13.09 -14.36 16.48
N SER A 585 13.03 -15.39 15.62
CA SER A 585 12.11 -15.40 14.48
C SER A 585 10.70 -15.78 14.89
N THR A 586 9.70 -15.21 14.23
CA THR A 586 8.27 -15.49 14.46
C THR A 586 7.57 -15.75 13.13
N ILE A 587 6.81 -16.85 13.04
CA ILE A 587 6.02 -17.17 11.86
C ILE A 587 4.58 -17.43 12.31
N THR A 588 3.64 -16.62 11.82
CA THR A 588 2.22 -16.70 12.19
C THR A 588 1.35 -16.89 10.97
N VAL A 589 0.47 -17.87 11.02
CA VAL A 589 -0.58 -18.12 10.02
C VAL A 589 -1.94 -17.94 10.66
N SER A 590 -2.77 -17.07 10.05
CA SER A 590 -4.04 -16.60 10.64
C SER A 590 -5.30 -17.16 9.99
N GLY A 591 -5.17 -17.93 8.91
CA GLY A 591 -6.30 -18.43 8.13
C GLY A 591 -6.24 -19.94 7.88
N ASP A 592 -7.24 -20.43 7.17
CA ASP A 592 -7.43 -21.85 6.87
C ASP A 592 -6.62 -22.29 5.65
N PRO A 593 -6.34 -23.59 5.49
CA PRO A 593 -5.74 -24.15 4.30
C PRO A 593 -6.58 -23.86 3.04
N VAL A 594 -5.91 -23.74 1.90
CA VAL A 594 -6.56 -23.59 0.60
C VAL A 594 -6.39 -24.90 -0.17
N ALA A 595 -7.51 -25.44 -0.68
CA ALA A 595 -7.48 -26.68 -1.43
C ALA A 595 -6.54 -26.58 -2.64
N LYS A 596 -5.58 -27.51 -2.76
CA LYS A 596 -4.64 -27.59 -3.88
C LYS A 596 -5.29 -28.27 -5.07
N THR A 597 -5.51 -27.53 -6.14
CA THR A 597 -6.10 -28.03 -7.39
C THR A 597 -5.03 -28.31 -8.47
N GLU A 598 -3.91 -27.60 -8.41
CA GLU A 598 -2.80 -27.74 -9.34
C GLU A 598 -1.75 -28.72 -8.82
N GLY A 599 -1.03 -29.39 -9.73
CA GLY A 599 0.05 -30.31 -9.36
C GLY A 599 1.31 -29.59 -8.89
N ASP A 600 1.58 -28.38 -9.42
CA ASP A 600 2.78 -27.58 -9.18
C ASP A 600 2.48 -26.34 -8.34
N GLY A 601 3.53 -25.57 -7.97
CA GLY A 601 3.44 -24.34 -7.15
C GLY A 601 3.22 -24.60 -5.65
N ALA A 602 3.07 -23.55 -4.88
CA ALA A 602 2.92 -23.60 -3.42
C ALA A 602 1.67 -24.38 -2.98
N ILE A 603 1.78 -25.10 -1.87
CA ILE A 603 0.66 -25.80 -1.21
C ILE A 603 0.33 -24.97 0.03
N GLN A 604 -0.82 -24.32 0.02
CA GLN A 604 -1.27 -23.45 1.10
C GLN A 604 -2.00 -24.28 2.17
N ASP A 605 -1.25 -25.03 2.93
CA ASP A 605 -1.74 -26.09 3.84
C ASP A 605 -2.09 -25.61 5.25
N GLY A 606 -2.07 -24.30 5.49
CA GLY A 606 -2.37 -23.71 6.80
C GLY A 606 -1.23 -23.73 7.80
N ALA A 607 -0.10 -24.36 7.46
CA ALA A 607 1.00 -24.52 8.40
C ALA A 607 1.88 -23.26 8.54
N ALA A 608 2.44 -23.05 9.73
CA ALA A 608 3.44 -22.01 9.91
C ALA A 608 4.74 -22.37 9.18
N ILE A 609 5.20 -23.61 9.29
CA ILE A 609 6.30 -24.15 8.48
C ILE A 609 5.84 -25.44 7.80
N SER A 610 6.00 -25.50 6.47
CA SER A 610 5.77 -26.67 5.63
C SER A 610 7.07 -27.20 5.05
N ILE A 611 7.41 -28.44 5.33
CA ILE A 611 8.56 -29.14 4.75
C ILE A 611 8.01 -30.19 3.77
N VAL A 612 8.20 -29.96 2.48
CA VAL A 612 7.52 -30.75 1.46
C VAL A 612 8.53 -31.45 0.56
N ASN A 613 8.66 -32.76 0.68
CA ASN A 613 9.43 -33.55 -0.27
C ASN A 613 8.61 -33.72 -1.56
N ARG A 614 9.15 -33.28 -2.70
CA ARG A 614 8.47 -33.35 -4.01
C ARG A 614 9.30 -34.13 -5.00
N PRO A 615 8.82 -35.29 -5.48
CA PRO A 615 9.46 -36.00 -6.59
C PRO A 615 9.62 -35.13 -7.83
N GLY A 616 10.82 -35.09 -8.39
CA GLY A 616 11.16 -34.23 -9.52
C GLY A 616 11.78 -32.89 -9.15
N TYR A 617 11.73 -32.48 -7.89
CA TYR A 617 12.52 -31.35 -7.35
C TYR A 617 13.93 -31.83 -6.97
N LYS A 618 14.84 -30.90 -6.71
CA LYS A 618 16.25 -31.22 -6.40
C LYS A 618 16.47 -31.85 -5.02
N GLY A 619 15.43 -31.83 -4.18
CA GLY A 619 15.42 -32.42 -2.84
C GLY A 619 15.97 -31.51 -1.74
N LEU A 620 15.64 -31.87 -0.52
CA LEU A 620 16.08 -31.16 0.68
C LEU A 620 17.55 -31.49 0.99
N ASP A 621 18.31 -30.49 1.43
CA ASP A 621 19.68 -30.65 1.95
C ASP A 621 19.70 -30.66 3.48
N GLN A 622 19.52 -29.50 4.11
CA GLN A 622 19.53 -29.35 5.56
C GLN A 622 18.39 -28.42 5.99
N VAL A 623 17.46 -28.88 6.75
CA VAL A 623 16.43 -28.08 7.41
C VAL A 623 16.73 -28.03 8.91
N ALA A 624 17.08 -26.87 9.42
CA ALA A 624 17.44 -26.67 10.81
C ALA A 624 16.53 -25.64 11.49
N ILE A 625 15.71 -26.10 12.45
CA ILE A 625 14.89 -25.24 13.30
C ILE A 625 15.54 -25.22 14.67
N THR A 626 16.24 -24.13 14.99
CA THR A 626 17.02 -24.00 16.23
C THR A 626 16.36 -23.10 17.27
N GLY A 627 15.31 -22.36 16.87
CA GLY A 627 14.57 -21.45 17.74
C GLY A 627 13.43 -20.79 16.96
N GLY A 628 12.81 -19.79 17.54
CA GLY A 628 11.67 -19.06 16.97
C GLY A 628 10.33 -19.46 17.57
N THR A 629 9.27 -18.70 17.21
CA THR A 629 7.88 -18.97 17.62
C THR A 629 7.03 -19.19 16.36
N PHE A 630 6.34 -20.32 16.32
CA PHE A 630 5.57 -20.78 15.18
C PHE A 630 4.11 -20.96 15.59
N THR A 631 3.22 -20.16 15.04
CA THR A 631 1.81 -20.17 15.40
C THR A 631 0.95 -20.41 14.17
N ALA A 632 0.10 -21.41 14.24
CA ALA A 632 -0.92 -21.68 13.23
C ALA A 632 -2.32 -21.42 13.82
N LYS A 633 -3.29 -21.22 12.94
CA LYS A 633 -4.68 -20.98 13.32
C LYS A 633 -5.31 -22.31 13.83
N ASP A 634 -5.93 -22.27 15.00
CA ASP A 634 -6.73 -23.35 15.57
C ASP A 634 -5.97 -24.71 15.57
N GLU A 635 -6.52 -25.73 14.89
CA GLU A 635 -5.95 -27.08 14.78
C GLU A 635 -4.94 -27.23 13.62
N ASN A 636 -4.63 -26.17 12.89
CA ASN A 636 -3.64 -26.21 11.81
C ASN A 636 -2.23 -26.47 12.38
N ALA A 637 -1.35 -26.98 11.53
CA ALA A 637 -0.02 -27.37 11.96
C ALA A 637 0.92 -26.18 12.17
N ALA A 638 1.54 -26.10 13.33
CA ALA A 638 2.70 -25.21 13.55
C ALA A 638 3.91 -25.69 12.73
N LEU A 639 4.08 -27.01 12.59
CA LEU A 639 5.09 -27.65 11.74
C LEU A 639 4.48 -28.86 11.04
N LYS A 640 4.53 -28.85 9.70
CA LYS A 640 4.05 -29.95 8.89
C LYS A 640 5.15 -30.45 7.94
N ALA A 641 5.37 -31.77 7.90
CA ALA A 641 6.32 -32.39 6.98
C ALA A 641 5.67 -33.55 6.25
N TYR A 642 5.70 -33.55 4.92
CA TYR A 642 5.07 -34.58 4.09
C TYR A 642 5.74 -34.70 2.73
N SER A 643 5.46 -35.79 2.03
CA SER A 643 5.79 -35.95 0.61
C SER A 643 4.56 -35.66 -0.24
N TRP A 644 4.73 -34.89 -1.30
CA TRP A 644 3.66 -34.51 -2.23
C TRP A 644 3.90 -35.09 -3.62
N ASP A 645 3.00 -35.93 -4.09
CA ASP A 645 3.01 -36.38 -5.48
C ASP A 645 2.19 -35.44 -6.35
N SER A 646 2.88 -34.64 -7.17
CA SER A 646 2.26 -33.67 -8.07
C SER A 646 1.35 -34.29 -9.14
N SER A 647 1.57 -35.56 -9.49
CA SER A 647 0.78 -36.26 -10.51
C SER A 647 -0.54 -36.79 -9.95
N SER A 648 -0.53 -37.39 -8.78
CA SER A 648 -1.72 -37.91 -8.09
C SER A 648 -2.39 -36.84 -7.18
N LYS A 649 -1.71 -35.72 -6.91
CA LYS A 649 -2.15 -34.66 -5.98
C LYS A 649 -2.45 -35.19 -4.57
N ARG A 650 -1.57 -36.06 -4.08
CA ARG A 650 -1.72 -36.71 -2.78
C ARG A 650 -0.54 -36.51 -1.88
N GLU A 651 -0.84 -36.35 -0.61
CA GLU A 651 0.13 -36.36 0.48
C GLU A 651 0.45 -37.80 0.89
N SER A 652 1.67 -38.04 1.31
CA SER A 652 2.12 -39.24 2.02
C SER A 652 3.07 -38.83 3.15
N PRO A 653 3.26 -39.68 4.17
CA PRO A 653 4.14 -39.36 5.29
C PRO A 653 5.55 -38.99 4.84
N PHE A 654 6.13 -38.01 5.51
CA PHE A 654 7.51 -37.58 5.28
C PHE A 654 8.49 -38.65 5.74
N ASP A 655 9.49 -38.95 4.91
CA ASP A 655 10.59 -39.85 5.27
C ASP A 655 11.89 -39.05 5.45
N ASN A 656 12.36 -38.95 6.69
CA ASN A 656 13.61 -38.30 7.07
C ASN A 656 14.78 -39.27 7.25
N ALA A 657 14.84 -40.33 6.43
CA ALA A 657 15.84 -41.38 6.56
C ALA A 657 17.30 -40.88 6.59
N ASP A 658 17.58 -39.77 5.91
CA ASP A 658 18.90 -39.13 5.87
C ASP A 658 19.12 -38.11 7.01
N ASN A 659 18.19 -37.94 7.92
CA ASN A 659 18.24 -36.95 9.02
C ASN A 659 18.50 -35.51 8.55
N LYS A 660 17.94 -35.14 7.43
CA LYS A 660 18.08 -33.80 6.82
C LYS A 660 17.31 -32.72 7.56
N VAL A 661 16.23 -33.11 8.26
CA VAL A 661 15.40 -32.20 9.04
C VAL A 661 15.72 -32.37 10.52
N THR A 662 16.05 -31.30 11.20
CA THR A 662 16.37 -31.26 12.62
C THR A 662 15.55 -30.18 13.33
N VAL A 663 14.92 -30.56 14.46
CA VAL A 663 14.24 -29.65 15.38
C VAL A 663 14.93 -29.71 16.72
N SER A 664 15.63 -28.63 17.06
CA SER A 664 16.42 -28.56 18.29
C SER A 664 16.03 -27.44 19.25
N GLY A 665 15.05 -26.62 18.83
CA GLY A 665 14.50 -25.53 19.64
C GLY A 665 13.28 -24.91 18.95
N GLY A 666 12.73 -23.90 19.56
CA GLY A 666 11.52 -23.18 19.08
C GLY A 666 10.28 -23.44 19.93
N GLU A 667 9.29 -22.61 19.75
CA GLU A 667 7.97 -22.70 20.36
C GLU A 667 6.92 -22.92 19.25
N PHE A 668 6.20 -24.03 19.34
CA PHE A 668 5.25 -24.48 18.33
C PHE A 668 3.82 -24.44 18.90
N ASN A 669 3.02 -23.48 18.43
CA ASN A 669 1.66 -23.24 18.85
C ASN A 669 0.71 -23.68 17.71
N GLY A 670 0.27 -24.91 17.73
CA GLY A 670 -0.54 -25.60 16.73
C GLY A 670 -0.24 -27.09 16.71
N SER A 671 -0.90 -27.85 15.83
CA SER A 671 -0.68 -29.27 15.65
C SER A 671 0.68 -29.60 15.02
N LEU A 672 1.09 -30.87 15.12
CA LEU A 672 2.32 -31.40 14.54
C LEU A 672 2.00 -32.52 13.55
N ASP A 673 2.63 -32.47 12.39
CA ASP A 673 2.63 -33.59 11.42
C ASP A 673 4.08 -33.77 10.93
N LEU A 674 4.82 -34.64 11.62
CA LEU A 674 6.28 -34.73 11.48
C LEU A 674 6.78 -35.95 10.69
N GLY A 675 5.90 -36.89 10.29
CA GLY A 675 6.36 -38.16 9.75
C GLY A 675 7.32 -38.88 10.70
N ASN A 676 8.58 -39.09 10.25
CA ASN A 676 9.64 -39.70 11.10
C ASN A 676 10.75 -38.70 11.49
N ILE A 677 10.43 -37.39 11.60
CA ILE A 677 11.38 -36.41 12.12
C ILE A 677 11.55 -36.57 13.62
N GLU A 678 12.79 -36.58 14.08
CA GLU A 678 13.15 -36.62 15.52
C GLU A 678 13.33 -35.20 16.07
N VAL A 679 12.72 -34.95 17.23
CA VAL A 679 12.79 -33.69 17.96
C VAL A 679 13.80 -33.80 19.13
N SER A 680 14.71 -32.87 19.23
CA SER A 680 15.75 -32.83 20.24
C SER A 680 15.65 -31.67 21.25
N GLY A 681 14.71 -30.74 21.04
CA GLY A 681 14.43 -29.59 21.89
C GLY A 681 13.25 -28.77 21.38
N GLY A 682 12.78 -27.81 22.16
CA GLY A 682 11.65 -26.92 21.85
C GLY A 682 10.48 -27.09 22.83
N GLN A 683 9.46 -26.24 22.64
CA GLN A 683 8.20 -26.25 23.38
C GLN A 683 7.03 -26.37 22.40
N PHE A 684 6.05 -27.19 22.74
CA PHE A 684 4.96 -27.58 21.85
C PHE A 684 3.62 -27.53 22.58
N THR A 685 2.57 -27.11 21.91
CA THR A 685 1.20 -27.25 22.41
C THR A 685 0.61 -28.62 22.08
N ASP A 686 1.16 -29.32 21.09
CA ASP A 686 0.67 -30.64 20.66
C ASP A 686 1.40 -31.78 21.39
N LYS A 687 0.62 -32.68 21.98
CA LYS A 687 1.12 -33.89 22.66
C LYS A 687 1.80 -34.89 21.72
N GLU A 688 1.54 -34.82 20.43
CA GLU A 688 2.13 -35.70 19.44
C GLU A 688 3.67 -35.62 19.42
N VAL A 689 4.27 -34.52 19.89
CA VAL A 689 5.73 -34.40 20.02
C VAL A 689 6.36 -35.57 20.83
N ALA A 690 5.64 -36.11 21.81
CA ALA A 690 6.12 -37.23 22.63
C ALA A 690 6.46 -38.51 21.81
N LYS A 691 5.88 -38.66 20.61
CA LYS A 691 6.16 -39.77 19.68
C LYS A 691 7.39 -39.54 18.80
N HIS A 692 7.94 -38.35 18.81
CA HIS A 692 8.99 -37.91 17.90
C HIS A 692 10.31 -37.56 18.61
N LEU A 693 10.52 -38.04 19.84
CA LEU A 693 11.68 -37.71 20.63
C LEU A 693 12.94 -38.40 20.09
N LYS A 694 14.00 -37.62 19.93
CA LYS A 694 15.33 -38.18 19.66
C LYS A 694 15.80 -39.00 20.85
N SER A 695 16.58 -40.07 20.62
CA SER A 695 17.17 -40.90 21.69
C SER A 695 17.86 -40.04 22.75
N GLY A 696 17.59 -40.34 24.03
CA GLY A 696 18.12 -39.59 25.21
C GLY A 696 17.40 -38.29 25.50
N LYS A 697 16.23 -38.07 24.85
CA LYS A 697 15.34 -36.94 25.11
C LYS A 697 14.05 -37.42 25.74
N ALA A 698 13.47 -36.54 26.54
CA ALA A 698 12.18 -36.74 27.16
C ALA A 698 11.36 -35.44 27.06
N VAL A 699 10.07 -35.52 27.33
CA VAL A 699 9.15 -34.36 27.28
C VAL A 699 8.52 -34.14 28.66
N LEU A 700 8.62 -32.91 29.15
CA LEU A 700 7.95 -32.41 30.33
C LEU A 700 6.76 -31.54 29.96
N PHE A 701 5.56 -31.89 30.40
CA PHE A 701 4.40 -31.02 30.33
C PHE A 701 4.35 -30.11 31.55
N ASN A 702 4.43 -28.83 31.31
CA ASN A 702 4.30 -27.80 32.33
C ASN A 702 3.68 -26.54 31.75
N ASP A 703 2.73 -25.90 32.45
CA ASP A 703 2.06 -24.64 32.05
C ASP A 703 1.50 -24.66 30.62
N GLY A 704 0.84 -25.77 30.28
CA GLY A 704 0.16 -25.94 28.97
C GLY A 704 1.07 -26.29 27.80
N LYS A 705 2.36 -26.57 28.01
CA LYS A 705 3.32 -26.88 26.96
C LYS A 705 4.12 -28.16 27.27
N TYR A 706 4.45 -28.87 26.19
CA TYR A 706 5.32 -30.03 26.15
C TYR A 706 6.75 -29.56 25.82
N ALA A 707 7.61 -29.45 26.82
CA ALA A 707 9.02 -29.03 26.68
C ALA A 707 9.92 -30.24 26.50
N VAL A 708 10.66 -30.27 25.37
CA VAL A 708 11.63 -31.37 25.10
C VAL A 708 12.99 -30.99 25.62
N GLY A 709 13.55 -31.88 26.48
CA GLY A 709 14.84 -31.71 27.13
C GLY A 709 15.66 -32.99 27.20
N ASN A 710 16.82 -32.94 27.87
CA ASN A 710 17.57 -34.13 28.19
C ASN A 710 16.78 -35.00 29.18
N GLU A 711 16.77 -36.30 28.97
CA GLU A 711 15.96 -37.23 29.73
C GLU A 711 16.20 -37.14 31.25
N ASP A 712 17.46 -37.10 31.66
CA ASP A 712 17.79 -37.00 33.10
C ASP A 712 17.31 -35.68 33.73
N ALA A 713 17.39 -34.56 32.98
CA ALA A 713 16.91 -33.27 33.47
C ALA A 713 15.39 -33.27 33.60
N VAL A 714 14.68 -33.75 32.56
CA VAL A 714 13.21 -33.86 32.54
C VAL A 714 12.71 -34.73 33.68
N LYS A 715 13.32 -35.89 33.89
CA LYS A 715 13.02 -36.78 35.04
C LYS A 715 13.31 -36.12 36.40
N GLY A 716 14.41 -35.35 36.46
CA GLY A 716 14.78 -34.60 37.67
C GLY A 716 13.75 -33.53 38.05
N ASP A 717 13.08 -32.92 37.08
CA ASP A 717 12.07 -31.89 37.30
C ASP A 717 10.65 -32.45 37.46
N ALA A 718 10.38 -33.66 37.00
CA ALA A 718 9.07 -34.30 36.98
C ALA A 718 8.59 -34.74 38.37
N THR A 719 7.28 -34.72 38.60
CA THR A 719 6.61 -35.27 39.77
C THR A 719 5.81 -36.53 39.43
N TYR A 720 5.32 -36.58 38.15
CA TYR A 720 4.50 -37.68 37.63
C TYR A 720 4.99 -38.12 36.26
N SER A 721 4.76 -39.37 35.92
CA SER A 721 4.90 -39.87 34.55
C SER A 721 3.66 -40.61 34.06
N VAL A 722 3.40 -40.54 32.77
CA VAL A 722 2.34 -41.30 32.11
C VAL A 722 2.93 -42.04 30.92
N THR A 723 2.79 -43.37 30.95
CA THR A 723 3.17 -44.22 29.82
C THR A 723 1.98 -44.44 28.90
N ASN A 724 2.14 -44.11 27.63
CA ASN A 724 1.09 -44.24 26.60
C ASN A 724 0.75 -45.73 26.36
N THR A 725 -0.34 -45.95 25.66
CA THR A 725 -0.86 -47.30 25.28
C THR A 725 0.11 -48.12 24.42
N ASP A 726 1.08 -47.47 23.77
CA ASP A 726 2.16 -48.12 23.02
C ASP A 726 3.22 -48.81 23.93
N GLY A 727 3.18 -48.48 25.23
CA GLY A 727 4.10 -49.04 26.24
C GLY A 727 5.52 -48.48 26.18
N THR A 728 5.80 -47.53 25.31
CA THR A 728 7.15 -46.99 25.05
C THR A 728 7.22 -45.46 25.18
N THR A 729 6.18 -44.75 24.85
CA THR A 729 6.13 -43.30 24.95
C THR A 729 5.76 -42.87 26.36
N VAL A 730 6.67 -42.13 27.02
CA VAL A 730 6.48 -41.63 28.38
C VAL A 730 6.46 -40.10 28.35
N VAL A 731 5.43 -39.49 28.95
CA VAL A 731 5.32 -38.07 29.16
C VAL A 731 5.41 -37.75 30.63
N TYR A 732 6.24 -36.79 31.00
CA TYR A 732 6.49 -36.34 32.34
C TYR A 732 5.70 -35.08 32.68
N PHE A 733 5.29 -34.93 33.95
CA PHE A 733 4.43 -33.87 34.44
C PHE A 733 4.92 -33.33 35.79
N THR A 734 4.68 -32.02 35.98
CA THR A 734 4.88 -31.39 37.29
C THR A 734 3.59 -31.37 38.13
N ASP A 735 2.42 -31.50 37.48
CA ASP A 735 1.08 -31.38 38.08
C ASP A 735 0.25 -32.65 37.93
N ALA A 736 -0.42 -33.06 38.99
CA ALA A 736 -1.23 -34.27 39.04
C ALA A 736 -2.47 -34.21 38.15
N GLN A 737 -3.14 -33.04 38.07
CA GLN A 737 -4.34 -32.89 37.28
C GLN A 737 -4.03 -33.01 35.78
N ALA A 738 -2.94 -32.35 35.38
CA ALA A 738 -2.48 -32.41 33.96
C ALA A 738 -2.07 -33.86 33.59
N ALA A 739 -1.40 -34.58 34.47
CA ALA A 739 -1.04 -36.00 34.24
C ALA A 739 -2.30 -36.89 34.08
N ASN A 740 -3.31 -36.70 34.96
CA ASN A 740 -4.57 -37.44 34.88
C ASN A 740 -5.39 -37.10 33.64
N ASP A 741 -5.45 -35.84 33.25
CA ASP A 741 -6.18 -35.40 32.05
C ASP A 741 -5.51 -35.99 30.80
N TYR A 742 -4.18 -35.91 30.72
CA TYR A 742 -3.43 -36.53 29.62
C TYR A 742 -3.66 -38.06 29.54
N ALA A 743 -3.58 -38.77 30.68
CA ALA A 743 -3.81 -40.21 30.72
C ALA A 743 -5.23 -40.58 30.23
N LYS A 744 -6.25 -39.81 30.65
CA LYS A 744 -7.63 -39.98 30.24
C LYS A 744 -7.83 -39.74 28.74
N GLU A 745 -7.26 -38.67 28.24
CA GLU A 745 -7.37 -38.28 26.82
C GLU A 745 -6.63 -39.23 25.87
N SER A 746 -5.47 -39.70 26.28
CA SER A 746 -4.65 -40.65 25.50
C SER A 746 -5.03 -42.11 25.71
N GLY A 747 -5.97 -42.40 26.62
CA GLY A 747 -6.34 -43.77 26.99
C GLY A 747 -5.18 -44.56 27.67
N ALA A 748 -4.20 -43.83 28.18
CA ALA A 748 -3.02 -44.35 28.84
C ALA A 748 -3.33 -44.91 30.25
N GLN A 749 -2.32 -45.52 30.90
CA GLN A 749 -2.44 -45.99 32.31
C GLN A 749 -2.49 -44.76 33.26
N ALA A 750 -2.95 -45.00 34.48
CA ALA A 750 -2.93 -43.95 35.50
C ALA A 750 -1.50 -43.42 35.70
N PRO A 751 -1.32 -42.13 36.07
CA PRO A 751 -0.03 -41.55 36.28
C PRO A 751 0.76 -42.28 37.38
N GLU A 752 2.04 -42.49 37.14
CA GLU A 752 3.00 -42.94 38.13
C GLU A 752 3.55 -41.75 38.89
N VAL A 753 3.61 -41.85 40.23
CA VAL A 753 4.18 -40.82 41.11
C VAL A 753 5.68 -40.99 41.17
N LEU A 754 6.44 -39.98 40.80
CA LEU A 754 7.90 -39.92 40.80
C LEU A 754 8.47 -39.16 42.02
N LYS A 755 7.74 -38.19 42.53
CA LYS A 755 8.09 -37.40 43.73
C LYS A 755 6.88 -37.20 44.61
N VAL A 756 7.11 -37.22 45.88
CA VAL A 756 6.09 -37.09 46.94
C VAL A 756 6.34 -35.82 47.74
N THR A 757 5.29 -35.02 47.93
CA THR A 757 5.35 -33.84 48.81
C THR A 757 5.14 -34.24 50.22
N VAL A 758 6.15 -33.99 51.07
CA VAL A 758 6.09 -34.26 52.54
C VAL A 758 5.87 -32.94 53.26
N THR A 759 4.69 -32.77 53.84
CA THR A 759 4.34 -31.59 54.64
C THR A 759 4.60 -31.87 56.11
N PHE A 760 5.17 -30.90 56.82
CA PHE A 760 5.45 -30.98 58.23
C PHE A 760 4.48 -30.08 59.01
N ASP A 761 3.47 -30.68 59.65
CA ASP A 761 2.59 -29.95 60.55
C ASP A 761 3.26 -29.90 61.94
N SER A 762 3.71 -28.73 62.29
CA SER A 762 4.39 -28.52 63.59
C SER A 762 3.46 -28.54 64.78
N ASN A 763 2.16 -28.78 64.64
CA ASN A 763 1.16 -28.81 65.74
C ASN A 763 1.34 -27.62 66.69
N GLN A 764 1.29 -26.37 66.13
CA GLN A 764 1.48 -25.11 66.87
C GLN A 764 2.92 -24.85 67.36
N GLY A 765 3.91 -25.58 66.87
CA GLY A 765 5.31 -25.27 67.01
C GLY A 765 5.85 -24.29 65.96
N THR A 766 7.15 -24.06 65.92
CA THR A 766 7.76 -23.29 64.84
C THR A 766 7.54 -23.99 63.50
N ALA A 767 7.21 -23.21 62.42
CA ALA A 767 6.97 -23.77 61.11
C ALA A 767 8.20 -24.53 60.56
N VAL A 768 7.92 -25.61 59.85
CA VAL A 768 8.92 -26.44 59.15
C VAL A 768 8.49 -26.49 57.69
N ASP A 769 9.46 -26.22 56.79
CA ASP A 769 9.17 -26.20 55.34
C ASP A 769 8.89 -27.62 54.81
N SER A 770 7.98 -27.74 53.84
CA SER A 770 7.69 -28.98 53.14
C SER A 770 8.90 -29.44 52.32
N GLN A 771 9.04 -30.72 52.06
CA GLN A 771 10.06 -31.33 51.24
C GLN A 771 9.42 -32.03 50.05
N LEU A 772 10.05 -31.89 48.87
CA LEU A 772 9.71 -32.69 47.70
C LEU A 772 10.76 -33.80 47.58
N VAL A 773 10.33 -35.05 47.77
CA VAL A 773 11.21 -36.22 47.89
C VAL A 773 11.01 -37.15 46.71
N THR A 774 12.10 -37.57 46.04
CA THR A 774 12.02 -38.57 44.95
C THR A 774 11.60 -39.93 45.54
N VAL A 775 10.71 -40.62 44.81
CA VAL A 775 10.31 -42.01 45.19
C VAL A 775 11.56 -42.90 45.19
N GLY A 776 11.76 -43.65 46.27
CA GLY A 776 12.96 -44.42 46.53
C GLY A 776 14.05 -43.70 47.34
N ASP A 777 13.90 -42.38 47.56
CA ASP A 777 14.77 -41.63 48.45
C ASP A 777 14.15 -41.51 49.86
N LYS A 778 14.92 -41.03 50.81
CA LYS A 778 14.52 -40.82 52.21
C LYS A 778 14.11 -39.38 52.45
N VAL A 779 13.10 -39.14 53.29
CA VAL A 779 12.77 -37.78 53.76
C VAL A 779 13.94 -37.29 54.64
N ALA A 780 14.48 -36.12 54.31
CA ALA A 780 15.49 -35.49 55.13
C ALA A 780 14.85 -35.03 56.44
N LYS A 781 15.45 -35.55 57.60
CA LYS A 781 14.92 -35.15 58.88
C LYS A 781 15.14 -33.65 59.12
N PRO A 782 14.06 -32.86 59.26
CA PRO A 782 14.20 -31.41 59.50
C PRO A 782 14.73 -31.18 60.96
N ALA A 783 15.20 -29.93 61.19
CA ALA A 783 15.50 -29.47 62.51
C ALA A 783 14.24 -29.56 63.42
N ASP A 784 14.49 -30.00 64.70
CA ASP A 784 13.37 -30.15 65.65
C ASP A 784 12.64 -28.79 65.85
N PRO A 785 11.31 -28.70 65.62
CA PRO A 785 10.54 -27.49 65.91
C PRO A 785 10.50 -27.18 67.42
N THR A 786 10.23 -25.94 67.75
CA THR A 786 10.12 -25.51 69.14
C THR A 786 8.68 -25.09 69.51
N LYS A 787 8.17 -25.40 70.67
CA LYS A 787 6.88 -24.99 71.19
C LYS A 787 7.00 -24.62 72.65
N LYS A 788 6.62 -23.44 73.02
CA LYS A 788 6.75 -22.89 74.35
C LYS A 788 6.04 -23.80 75.42
N GLY A 789 6.80 -24.33 76.38
CA GLY A 789 6.25 -25.16 77.41
C GLY A 789 6.17 -26.68 77.09
N TYR A 790 6.70 -27.06 75.90
CA TYR A 790 6.67 -28.45 75.46
C TYR A 790 8.08 -28.89 75.01
N THR A 791 8.31 -30.17 75.01
CA THR A 791 9.53 -30.83 74.43
C THR A 791 9.02 -31.59 73.19
N PHE A 792 9.77 -31.47 72.10
CA PHE A 792 9.48 -32.18 70.83
C PHE A 792 9.72 -33.70 71.09
N SER A 793 8.79 -34.56 70.66
CA SER A 793 8.89 -36.02 70.88
C SER A 793 9.12 -36.80 69.59
N GLY A 794 9.12 -36.12 68.42
CA GLY A 794 9.33 -36.73 67.10
C GLY A 794 8.26 -36.38 66.11
N TRP A 795 8.43 -36.83 64.86
CA TRP A 795 7.46 -36.73 63.78
C TRP A 795 6.64 -38.01 63.65
N PHE A 796 5.36 -37.89 63.32
CA PHE A 796 4.39 -38.98 63.28
C PHE A 796 3.60 -38.98 62.01
N THR A 797 3.14 -40.13 61.48
CA THR A 797 2.35 -40.29 60.26
C THR A 797 0.86 -40.02 60.46
N ASP A 798 0.42 -39.90 61.72
CA ASP A 798 -0.95 -39.69 62.14
C ASP A 798 -1.09 -38.46 63.02
N GLU A 799 -2.21 -37.72 62.85
CA GLU A 799 -2.54 -36.50 63.62
C GLU A 799 -2.52 -36.71 65.14
N ASP A 800 -2.89 -37.92 65.58
CA ASP A 800 -2.91 -38.30 66.99
C ASP A 800 -1.49 -38.59 67.53
N CYS A 801 -0.47 -38.49 66.69
CA CYS A 801 1.00 -38.74 67.06
C CYS A 801 1.22 -40.09 67.73
N THR A 802 0.59 -41.15 67.22
CA THR A 802 0.72 -42.52 67.76
C THR A 802 1.72 -43.39 66.97
N LYS A 803 1.98 -43.09 65.69
CA LYS A 803 2.88 -43.84 64.80
C LYS A 803 4.05 -42.96 64.38
N ALA A 804 5.21 -43.22 65.04
CA ALA A 804 6.41 -42.46 64.68
C ALA A 804 6.82 -42.71 63.23
N TYR A 805 7.21 -41.64 62.49
CA TYR A 805 7.74 -41.75 61.17
C TYR A 805 9.23 -42.28 61.23
N ASP A 806 9.49 -43.22 60.33
CA ASP A 806 10.83 -43.73 60.13
C ASP A 806 11.60 -43.01 59.05
N PHE A 807 12.49 -42.10 59.36
CA PHE A 807 13.28 -41.32 58.40
C PHE A 807 14.34 -42.18 57.66
N ASP A 808 14.53 -43.46 58.05
CA ASP A 808 15.39 -44.39 57.32
C ASP A 808 14.61 -45.21 56.27
N ALA A 809 13.30 -45.09 56.24
CA ALA A 809 12.46 -45.71 55.22
C ALA A 809 12.47 -44.88 53.92
N ASP A 810 12.52 -45.60 52.79
CA ASP A 810 12.34 -44.98 51.44
C ASP A 810 10.89 -44.62 51.22
N VAL A 811 10.65 -43.46 50.50
CA VAL A 811 9.31 -43.02 50.10
C VAL A 811 8.80 -43.91 48.98
N ASP A 812 7.62 -44.49 49.11
CA ASP A 812 7.11 -45.54 48.22
C ASP A 812 6.25 -45.03 47.03
N GLY A 813 5.94 -43.75 46.94
CA GLY A 813 5.17 -43.17 45.84
C GLY A 813 3.68 -43.60 45.75
N THR A 814 3.18 -44.34 46.79
CA THR A 814 1.76 -44.78 46.77
C THR A 814 0.77 -43.65 46.93
N GLN A 815 1.21 -42.51 47.44
CA GLN A 815 0.47 -41.27 47.60
C GLN A 815 1.33 -40.11 47.10
N PRO A 816 0.79 -39.11 46.40
CA PRO A 816 1.56 -37.96 45.89
C PRO A 816 1.96 -36.99 47.00
N GLU A 817 1.34 -37.07 48.15
CA GLU A 817 1.60 -36.23 49.29
C GLU A 817 1.24 -36.96 50.61
N PHE A 818 1.97 -36.65 51.68
CA PHE A 818 1.56 -37.02 53.02
C PHE A 818 2.07 -35.98 54.04
N THR A 819 1.42 -35.97 55.22
CA THR A 819 1.74 -35.00 56.26
C THR A 819 2.40 -35.73 57.45
N LEU A 820 3.48 -35.17 57.95
CA LEU A 820 4.08 -35.57 59.20
C LEU A 820 3.73 -34.59 60.33
N TYR A 821 3.23 -35.10 61.41
CA TYR A 821 2.74 -34.32 62.54
C TYR A 821 3.75 -34.31 63.69
N ALA A 822 4.03 -33.10 64.19
CA ALA A 822 4.95 -32.98 65.38
C ALA A 822 4.27 -33.41 66.64
N GLY A 823 4.87 -34.39 67.36
CA GLY A 823 4.45 -34.78 68.66
C GLY A 823 5.06 -33.90 69.74
N TRP A 824 4.31 -33.63 70.80
CA TRP A 824 4.75 -32.78 71.90
C TRP A 824 4.45 -33.42 73.28
N LYS A 825 5.44 -33.37 74.19
CA LYS A 825 5.30 -33.71 75.60
C LYS A 825 5.39 -32.44 76.46
N ALA A 826 4.46 -32.23 77.40
CA ALA A 826 4.56 -31.08 78.32
C ALA A 826 5.93 -31.12 79.02
N ALA A 827 6.65 -30.04 79.03
CA ALA A 827 7.88 -29.92 79.76
C ALA A 827 7.57 -29.99 81.24
N ALA A 828 8.36 -30.88 82.00
CA ALA A 828 8.18 -30.98 83.45
C ALA A 828 8.39 -29.61 84.12
N PRO A 829 7.56 -29.23 85.14
CA PRO A 829 7.78 -27.96 85.81
C PRO A 829 9.13 -27.91 86.49
N SER A 830 9.99 -26.99 86.21
CA SER A 830 11.21 -26.73 86.97
C SER A 830 10.84 -26.28 88.36
N THR A 831 11.01 -27.23 89.37
CA THR A 831 10.97 -26.90 90.80
C THR A 831 12.20 -26.08 91.10
N VAL A 832 12.08 -24.83 91.27
CA VAL A 832 13.07 -23.95 91.87
C VAL A 832 12.88 -24.05 93.41
N GLN A 833 13.81 -24.67 94.11
CA GLN A 833 13.89 -24.65 95.58
C GLN A 833 14.65 -23.39 95.99
N PRO A 834 14.17 -22.57 96.95
CA PRO A 834 14.93 -21.44 97.51
C PRO A 834 15.93 -21.91 98.63
N GLY A 835 17.20 -21.66 98.47
CA GLY A 835 18.20 -21.87 99.44
C GLY A 835 19.01 -20.58 99.66
N ALA A 836 18.93 -20.11 100.88
CA ALA A 836 19.45 -19.02 101.57
C ALA A 836 20.88 -18.55 101.29
N GLY A 837 21.06 -17.29 101.27
CA GLY A 837 21.91 -16.33 101.83
C GLY A 837 23.43 -16.57 101.92
N ASP A 838 24.24 -15.72 101.43
CA ASP A 838 24.97 -14.74 102.25
C ASP A 838 25.98 -13.94 101.43
N ASN A 839 25.98 -12.67 101.72
CA ASN A 839 26.97 -11.62 101.64
C ASN A 839 28.26 -11.80 100.85
N GLY A 840 28.60 -10.80 100.16
CA GLY A 840 29.94 -10.29 100.05
C GLY A 840 30.45 -9.66 98.79
N ASN A 841 30.04 -8.45 98.67
CA ASN A 841 30.94 -7.32 98.36
C ASN A 841 31.81 -7.30 97.10
N ASN A 842 31.46 -6.35 96.30
CA ASN A 842 32.27 -5.26 95.74
C ASN A 842 33.23 -5.49 94.58
N SER A 843 32.96 -4.76 93.64
CA SER A 843 33.60 -3.66 92.93
C SER A 843 33.63 -3.85 91.42
N SER A 844 32.97 -3.02 90.90
CA SER A 844 33.38 -1.91 90.00
C SER A 844 34.32 -2.33 88.88
N ALA A 845 34.11 -2.08 87.79
CA ALA A 845 33.97 -0.86 86.97
C ALA A 845 33.81 -1.26 85.51
N ASN A 846 32.83 -0.66 84.93
CA ASN A 846 32.98 0.51 84.06
C ASN A 846 33.96 0.30 82.91
N ALA A 847 33.62 0.48 81.84
CA ALA A 847 33.20 1.57 81.00
C ALA A 847 33.53 1.24 79.57
N ASN A 848 32.57 1.45 78.74
CA ASN A 848 32.54 2.62 77.80
C ASN A 848 33.38 2.47 76.52
N VAL A 849 32.72 2.37 75.45
CA VAL A 849 32.51 3.49 74.59
C VAL A 849 33.60 3.84 73.54
N ASN A 850 33.17 3.91 72.36
CA ASN A 850 33.49 4.84 71.28
C ASN A 850 34.34 4.29 70.13
N VAL A 851 33.68 4.27 68.99
CA VAL A 851 33.54 5.31 68.02
C VAL A 851 34.84 5.79 67.39
N ASN A 852 34.79 5.78 66.12
CA ASN A 852 35.39 6.65 65.07
C ASN A 852 36.51 6.06 64.21
N THR A 853 36.08 5.91 63.00
CA THR A 853 36.39 6.77 61.82
C THR A 853 37.83 6.75 61.28
N VAL A 854 37.82 6.65 60.01
CA VAL A 854 38.57 7.40 59.01
C VAL A 854 39.76 6.71 58.32
N ASN A 855 39.54 6.56 57.06
CA ASN A 855 40.42 6.79 55.86
C ASN A 855 41.69 5.94 55.68
N ASP A 856 41.81 5.47 54.60
CA ASP A 856 42.23 5.93 53.27
C ASP A 856 43.37 5.10 52.70
N ASN A 857 43.29 4.89 51.43
CA ASN A 857 44.31 4.63 50.43
C ASN A 857 45.03 3.29 50.30
N GLY A 858 44.87 2.78 49.16
CA GLY A 858 46.06 2.46 48.36
C GLY A 858 46.21 1.01 47.90
N ASP A 859 45.87 0.84 46.64
CA ASP A 859 46.60 0.08 45.62
C ASP A 859 46.74 -1.47 45.62
N LYS A 860 46.22 -1.95 44.51
CA LYS A 860 46.76 -2.97 43.55
C LYS A 860 46.70 -4.46 43.84
N ALA A 861 46.03 -5.03 42.89
CA ALA A 861 46.45 -6.17 42.04
C ALA A 861 46.08 -7.60 42.45
N SER A 862 45.41 -8.17 41.54
CA SER A 862 45.48 -9.53 40.96
C SER A 862 44.67 -10.66 41.58
N SER A 863 43.81 -11.12 40.70
CA SER A 863 43.56 -12.52 40.27
C SER A 863 42.74 -13.46 41.13
N GLU A 864 41.85 -14.04 40.39
CA GLU A 864 41.26 -15.38 40.48
C GLU A 864 39.90 -15.57 41.16
N ALA A 865 39.06 -15.92 40.27
CA ALA A 865 37.77 -16.63 40.32
C ALA A 865 37.42 -17.37 41.62
N LYS A 866 36.21 -17.10 42.08
CA LYS A 866 35.26 -18.14 42.48
C LYS A 866 33.84 -17.67 42.45
N MET A 867 33.00 -18.52 41.82
CA MET A 867 31.54 -18.43 41.72
C MET A 867 30.87 -17.95 43.01
N ALA A 868 30.04 -16.98 42.91
CA ALA A 868 29.04 -16.66 43.91
C ALA A 868 27.64 -16.78 43.29
N THR A 869 26.88 -17.65 43.89
CA THR A 869 25.43 -17.84 43.74
C THR A 869 24.66 -16.51 43.64
N VAL A 870 23.91 -16.37 42.59
CA VAL A 870 22.95 -15.26 42.41
C VAL A 870 21.69 -15.59 43.20
N LYS A 871 21.41 -14.80 44.22
CA LYS A 871 20.09 -14.72 44.86
C LYS A 871 19.11 -14.15 43.89
N THR A 872 18.06 -14.91 43.61
CA THR A 872 16.81 -14.42 43.02
C THR A 872 16.11 -13.49 44.02
N GLY A 873 15.82 -12.30 43.58
CA GLY A 873 14.94 -11.32 44.23
C GLY A 873 14.74 -10.12 43.36
N ASP A 874 13.48 -9.88 43.02
CA ASP A 874 12.94 -8.63 42.52
C ASP A 874 13.08 -8.28 41.01
N ASN A 875 12.12 -8.76 40.23
CA ASN A 875 11.61 -8.01 39.11
C ASN A 875 10.09 -8.26 38.90
N LEU A 876 9.31 -7.68 39.78
CA LEU A 876 7.83 -7.65 39.68
C LEU A 876 7.31 -6.24 39.47
N ALA A 877 8.02 -5.39 38.69
CA ALA A 877 7.62 -4.00 38.49
C ALA A 877 7.47 -3.58 37.01
N LEU A 878 7.62 -4.52 36.02
CA LEU A 878 7.55 -4.15 34.59
C LEU A 878 6.38 -4.79 33.80
N ILE A 879 5.51 -5.56 34.44
CA ILE A 879 4.33 -6.17 33.77
C ILE A 879 3.05 -5.34 34.02
N GLY A 880 3.05 -4.40 34.95
CA GLY A 880 1.91 -3.52 35.22
C GLY A 880 1.63 -2.41 34.20
N GLY A 881 2.63 -2.07 33.36
CA GLY A 881 2.51 -0.96 32.39
C GLY A 881 1.82 -1.32 31.06
N ALA A 882 1.96 -2.56 30.60
CA ALA A 882 1.42 -3.01 29.31
C ALA A 882 -0.09 -3.33 29.35
N ILE A 883 -0.61 -3.77 30.51
CA ILE A 883 -2.03 -4.10 30.67
C ILE A 883 -2.89 -2.83 30.82
N ALA A 884 -2.36 -1.73 31.34
CA ALA A 884 -3.09 -0.46 31.44
C ALA A 884 -3.31 0.24 30.08
N LEU A 885 -2.42 0.04 29.09
CA LEU A 885 -2.56 0.61 27.74
C LEU A 885 -3.59 -0.14 26.89
N ILE A 886 -3.76 -1.44 27.09
CA ILE A 886 -4.78 -2.24 26.38
C ILE A 886 -6.20 -1.93 26.93
N ALA A 887 -6.34 -1.66 28.23
CA ALA A 887 -7.61 -1.29 28.85
C ALA A 887 -8.12 0.10 28.40
N VAL A 888 -7.22 1.05 28.11
CA VAL A 888 -7.58 2.39 27.62
C VAL A 888 -8.00 2.35 26.14
N ALA A 889 -7.40 1.47 25.31
CA ALA A 889 -7.81 1.27 23.92
C ALA A 889 -9.19 0.60 23.80
N ALA A 890 -9.50 -0.37 24.67
CA ALA A 890 -10.79 -1.05 24.70
C ALA A 890 -11.92 -0.13 25.20
N ALA A 891 -11.64 0.77 26.15
CA ALA A 891 -12.59 1.76 26.63
C ALA A 891 -12.90 2.86 25.60
N GLY A 892 -11.91 3.23 24.75
CA GLY A 892 -12.06 4.18 23.66
C GLY A 892 -13.01 3.68 22.56
N VAL A 893 -12.91 2.41 22.19
CA VAL A 893 -13.76 1.77 21.16
C VAL A 893 -15.19 1.59 21.66
N ALA A 894 -15.38 1.24 22.93
CA ALA A 894 -16.70 1.12 23.53
C ALA A 894 -17.43 2.48 23.66
N ALA A 895 -16.71 3.56 23.95
CA ALA A 895 -17.27 4.91 24.03
C ALA A 895 -17.69 5.44 22.64
N PHE A 896 -16.98 5.05 21.57
CA PHE A 896 -17.32 5.45 20.20
C PHE A 896 -18.57 4.69 19.68
N ALA A 897 -18.72 3.42 20.04
CA ALA A 897 -19.89 2.62 19.69
C ALA A 897 -21.16 3.06 20.42
N LEU A 898 -21.06 3.51 21.68
CA LEU A 898 -22.19 4.01 22.47
C LEU A 898 -22.64 5.41 22.04
N ARG A 899 -21.74 6.23 21.50
CA ARG A 899 -22.08 7.57 20.98
C ARG A 899 -22.84 7.50 19.64
N ARG A 900 -22.60 6.46 18.83
CA ARG A 900 -23.31 6.22 17.57
C ARG A 900 -24.74 5.69 17.77
N LYS A 901 -25.05 5.11 18.94
CA LYS A 901 -26.40 4.59 19.28
C LYS A 901 -27.34 5.63 19.92
N LYS A 902 -26.81 6.86 20.17
CA LYS A 902 -27.63 7.99 20.73
C LYS A 902 -27.94 9.08 19.68
N MET A 903 -27.60 8.87 18.43
CA MET A 903 -27.86 9.80 17.33
C MET A 903 -28.64 9.15 16.17
N ASN A 904 -29.41 8.09 16.47
CA ASN A 904 -30.49 7.60 15.59
C ASN A 904 -31.77 7.49 16.43
#